data_2b5e180d6384ad0a844c5a0f036b7357
#
_entry.id   2b5e180d6384ad0a844c5a0f036b7357
#
_cell.length_a   1.000
_cell.length_b   1.000
_cell.length_c   1.000
_cell.angle_alpha   90.00
_cell.angle_beta   90.00
_cell.angle_gamma   90.00
#
_symmetry.space_group_name_H-M   'P 1'
#
loop_
_entity.id
_entity.type
_entity.pdbx_description
1 polymer ?
#
loop_
_entity_poly.entity_id
_entity_poly.type
_entity_poly.pdbx_seq_one_letter_code
_entity_poly.pdbx_strand_id
1 'polypeptide(L)'
;MTTVREAVLAGEYGRGLEQYDRLTEPKAEDLRWAGVCAAQQGQVVQAQQQLEQAAQRGCPAARIDLASLHRAAGEFAQALTSLALVQEALPLLPLLDQALWYRERAIVGHELGEGMPTVLGFFEQAWVTASDAPLAMQASVAHAYGMHLTRFGEDHRASAYLEFAAEHGHSVRRTYALATLAACAVYQGGGSQARALLDTVRKASAHDPMLEAVLAYHEGQLFRIEGADEQALSAFQRAVSLARTEMRPSTELHAQLGLLALATEREDEAMARTALVRARRLVRAPRDEAFLKWREGSWWASQGDRGGLGLLEEAVSFFQDRELRREALWSQLHLAEAQERFGQGEACAASLSEAADLVAAFETPPTLVAELRLTPRVTARLESLPPRAYERLHLLKEDVQNLRQVNLKTLGGAEVLINGQSIRLRLKRVVEVLAYLLKSGGASLAEVQRDLFPDVRPAQAKGYFHQIRLHIKERIPGLSVPFDEVRGTYAVRSEGARLTWDVQLLTAELARPQDSLLKILERYELDFLKDADSVWATEERERLRRWVTQVALETMDGWYRTGQFEKCVSLAERLLPLDPLDEALHEFLIQATLETRGRAAAYQSYLTSAETFRREVDEVPTRLKALGEDIRKCPLN
;
A
#
# COMPACT_ATOMS: atom_id res chain seq x y z
N MET A 1 4.38 -6.20 42.13
CA MET A 1 3.63 -5.00 41.67
C MET A 1 4.39 -4.40 40.51
N THR A 2 3.73 -4.25 39.36
CA THR A 2 4.32 -3.63 38.15
C THR A 2 4.64 -2.16 38.46
N THR A 3 5.82 -1.65 38.15
CA THR A 3 6.17 -0.23 38.39
C THR A 3 5.53 0.67 37.31
N VAL A 4 5.45 1.99 37.56
CA VAL A 4 4.97 2.97 36.53
C VAL A 4 5.78 2.84 35.25
N ARG A 5 7.10 2.68 35.36
CA ARG A 5 8.01 2.44 34.24
C ARG A 5 7.65 1.20 33.44
N GLU A 6 7.40 0.06 34.11
CA GLU A 6 7.04 -1.19 33.42
C GLU A 6 5.72 -1.07 32.66
N ALA A 7 4.74 -0.35 33.21
CA ALA A 7 3.47 -0.07 32.54
C ALA A 7 3.69 0.78 31.27
N VAL A 8 4.57 1.79 31.31
CA VAL A 8 4.94 2.60 30.12
C VAL A 8 5.60 1.73 29.04
N LEU A 9 6.55 0.88 29.45
CA LEU A 9 7.24 -0.01 28.51
C LEU A 9 6.31 -1.05 27.86
N ALA A 10 5.24 -1.42 28.56
CA ALA A 10 4.18 -2.30 28.06
C ALA A 10 3.11 -1.57 27.22
N GLY A 11 3.13 -0.23 27.16
CA GLY A 11 2.10 0.58 26.50
C GLY A 11 0.79 0.71 27.29
N GLU A 12 0.79 0.33 28.58
CA GLU A 12 -0.38 0.34 29.47
C GLU A 12 -0.49 1.68 30.24
N TYR A 13 -0.61 2.80 29.52
CA TYR A 13 -0.49 4.14 30.08
C TYR A 13 -1.53 4.47 31.16
N GLY A 14 -2.79 4.03 30.98
CA GLY A 14 -3.84 4.21 31.99
C GLY A 14 -3.48 3.50 33.30
N ARG A 15 -3.00 2.27 33.22
CA ARG A 15 -2.52 1.50 34.38
C ARG A 15 -1.30 2.15 35.04
N GLY A 16 -0.43 2.77 34.24
CA GLY A 16 0.71 3.55 34.76
C GLY A 16 0.27 4.71 35.64
N LEU A 17 -0.74 5.49 35.24
CA LEU A 17 -1.31 6.56 36.05
C LEU A 17 -1.96 6.04 37.34
N GLU A 18 -2.76 4.97 37.26
CA GLU A 18 -3.35 4.35 38.47
C GLU A 18 -2.31 3.87 39.48
N GLN A 19 -1.15 3.39 38.98
CA GLN A 19 -0.06 2.98 39.85
C GLN A 19 0.63 4.17 40.50
N TYR A 20 0.85 5.24 39.71
CA TYR A 20 1.41 6.47 40.21
C TYR A 20 0.54 7.08 41.34
N ASP A 21 -0.78 7.12 41.20
CA ASP A 21 -1.73 7.65 42.16
C ASP A 21 -1.73 6.88 43.51
N ARG A 22 -1.22 5.64 43.50
CA ARG A 22 -1.06 4.81 44.72
C ARG A 22 0.25 5.04 45.46
N LEU A 23 1.18 5.82 44.89
CA LEU A 23 2.46 6.10 45.52
C LEU A 23 2.28 7.18 46.58
N THR A 24 2.74 6.90 47.80
CA THR A 24 2.71 7.87 48.91
C THR A 24 3.84 8.90 48.80
N GLU A 25 5.01 8.51 48.31
CA GLU A 25 6.18 9.36 48.13
C GLU A 25 6.82 9.08 46.74
N PRO A 26 6.29 9.70 45.68
CA PRO A 26 6.82 9.47 44.32
C PRO A 26 8.21 10.08 44.17
N LYS A 27 9.15 9.27 43.63
CA LYS A 27 10.49 9.70 43.26
C LYS A 27 10.45 10.51 41.96
N ALA A 28 11.55 11.21 41.65
CA ALA A 28 11.67 11.97 40.42
C ALA A 28 11.46 11.12 39.16
N GLU A 29 11.88 9.85 39.19
CA GLU A 29 11.66 8.92 38.09
C GLU A 29 10.19 8.51 37.96
N ASP A 30 9.46 8.32 39.07
CA ASP A 30 8.03 7.99 39.02
C ASP A 30 7.22 9.16 38.46
N LEU A 31 7.57 10.41 38.82
CA LEU A 31 7.01 11.63 38.24
C LEU A 31 7.24 11.70 36.71
N ARG A 32 8.47 11.38 36.27
CA ARG A 32 8.80 11.33 34.85
C ARG A 32 7.88 10.36 34.08
N TRP A 33 7.81 9.11 34.54
CA TRP A 33 7.01 8.08 33.85
C TRP A 33 5.50 8.36 33.94
N ALA A 34 5.02 8.98 35.05
CA ALA A 34 3.64 9.46 35.11
C ALA A 34 3.37 10.58 34.10
N GLY A 35 4.33 11.51 33.94
CA GLY A 35 4.25 12.55 32.90
C GLY A 35 4.19 11.97 31.46
N VAL A 36 4.96 10.92 31.21
CA VAL A 36 4.88 10.20 29.92
C VAL A 36 3.50 9.54 29.73
N CYS A 37 2.95 8.89 30.78
CA CYS A 37 1.60 8.33 30.73
C CYS A 37 0.54 9.40 30.47
N ALA A 38 0.59 10.53 31.18
CA ALA A 38 -0.33 11.65 31.01
C ALA A 38 -0.28 12.23 29.56
N ALA A 39 0.93 12.37 29.01
CA ALA A 39 1.12 12.83 27.62
C ALA A 39 0.44 11.89 26.63
N GLN A 40 0.59 10.58 26.79
CA GLN A 40 -0.02 9.56 25.92
C GLN A 40 -1.55 9.49 26.05
N GLN A 41 -2.10 9.94 27.19
CA GLN A 41 -3.55 10.06 27.44
C GLN A 41 -4.12 11.42 27.01
N GLY A 42 -3.31 12.28 26.39
CA GLY A 42 -3.73 13.63 25.96
C GLY A 42 -3.83 14.65 27.10
N GLN A 43 -3.38 14.33 28.31
CA GLN A 43 -3.39 15.22 29.46
C GLN A 43 -2.15 16.14 29.46
N VAL A 44 -2.03 17.00 28.43
CA VAL A 44 -0.81 17.77 28.11
C VAL A 44 -0.35 18.63 29.30
N VAL A 45 -1.25 19.36 29.95
CA VAL A 45 -0.91 20.25 31.07
C VAL A 45 -0.35 19.47 32.29
N GLN A 46 -0.98 18.35 32.62
CA GLN A 46 -0.51 17.47 33.68
C GLN A 46 0.85 16.85 33.34
N ALA A 47 1.01 16.38 32.12
CA ALA A 47 2.27 15.83 31.61
C ALA A 47 3.41 16.84 31.77
N GLN A 48 3.20 18.07 31.31
CA GLN A 48 4.20 19.13 31.43
C GLN A 48 4.59 19.39 32.88
N GLN A 49 3.62 19.56 33.75
CA GLN A 49 3.88 19.82 35.20
C GLN A 49 4.67 18.69 35.85
N GLN A 50 4.30 17.43 35.60
CA GLN A 50 4.98 16.27 36.17
C GLN A 50 6.42 16.14 35.63
N LEU A 51 6.65 16.35 34.33
CA LEU A 51 7.98 16.30 33.72
C LEU A 51 8.88 17.45 34.22
N GLU A 52 8.36 18.68 34.36
CA GLU A 52 9.09 19.80 34.90
C GLU A 52 9.50 19.55 36.38
N GLN A 53 8.58 19.03 37.17
CA GLN A 53 8.88 18.66 38.57
C GLN A 53 9.90 17.53 38.65
N ALA A 54 9.83 16.52 37.77
CA ALA A 54 10.82 15.46 37.71
C ALA A 54 12.23 16.00 37.37
N ALA A 55 12.32 16.91 36.42
CA ALA A 55 13.57 17.56 36.04
C ALA A 55 14.15 18.40 37.17
N GLN A 56 13.30 19.17 37.89
CA GLN A 56 13.72 19.97 39.04
C GLN A 56 14.18 19.11 40.24
N ARG A 57 13.60 17.90 40.40
CA ARG A 57 13.98 16.93 41.45
C ARG A 57 15.20 16.06 41.05
N GLY A 58 15.92 16.40 39.99
CA GLY A 58 17.17 15.75 39.61
C GLY A 58 17.02 14.55 38.68
N CYS A 59 15.94 14.48 37.88
CA CYS A 59 15.80 13.53 36.79
C CYS A 59 16.07 14.21 35.44
N PRO A 60 17.33 14.29 34.94
CA PRO A 60 17.65 15.01 33.71
C PRO A 60 16.95 14.39 32.48
N ALA A 61 16.70 13.08 32.48
CA ALA A 61 16.00 12.38 31.40
C ALA A 61 14.54 12.88 31.18
N ALA A 62 13.90 13.48 32.20
CA ALA A 62 12.58 14.10 32.04
C ALA A 62 12.57 15.27 31.04
N ARG A 63 13.73 15.91 30.78
CA ARG A 63 13.85 16.94 29.76
C ARG A 63 13.78 16.40 28.34
N ILE A 64 14.14 15.13 28.14
CA ILE A 64 13.99 14.43 26.85
C ILE A 64 12.48 14.26 26.55
N ASP A 65 11.71 13.88 27.57
CA ASP A 65 10.27 13.72 27.44
C ASP A 65 9.55 15.07 27.29
N LEU A 66 10.04 16.13 27.95
CA LEU A 66 9.60 17.52 27.71
C LEU A 66 9.87 17.97 26.27
N ALA A 67 11.03 17.64 25.73
CA ALA A 67 11.34 17.93 24.33
C ALA A 67 10.36 17.24 23.36
N SER A 68 9.99 15.99 23.65
CA SER A 68 8.96 15.27 22.88
C SER A 68 7.58 15.96 22.99
N LEU A 69 7.23 16.48 24.15
CA LEU A 69 5.98 17.21 24.39
C LEU A 69 5.95 18.55 23.62
N HIS A 70 7.02 19.35 23.73
CA HIS A 70 7.18 20.60 22.97
C HIS A 70 7.14 20.36 21.45
N ARG A 71 7.83 19.32 20.98
CA ARG A 71 7.78 18.91 19.57
C ARG A 71 6.36 18.57 19.12
N ALA A 72 5.61 17.83 19.93
CA ALA A 72 4.22 17.49 19.63
C ALA A 72 3.32 18.73 19.56
N ALA A 73 3.65 19.79 20.31
CA ALA A 73 2.98 21.10 20.27
C ALA A 73 3.47 21.98 19.09
N GLY A 74 4.48 21.56 18.33
CA GLY A 74 5.10 22.38 17.26
C GLY A 74 6.11 23.41 17.78
N GLU A 75 6.50 23.34 19.04
CA GLU A 75 7.41 24.27 19.72
C GLU A 75 8.88 23.80 19.59
N PHE A 76 9.36 23.68 18.34
CA PHE A 76 10.65 23.03 18.03
C PHE A 76 11.85 23.71 18.67
N ALA A 77 11.85 25.05 18.82
CA ALA A 77 12.92 25.79 19.49
C ALA A 77 12.99 25.44 20.99
N GLN A 78 11.85 25.29 21.67
CA GLN A 78 11.77 24.89 23.08
C GLN A 78 12.19 23.42 23.25
N ALA A 79 11.79 22.55 22.30
CA ALA A 79 12.25 21.18 22.27
C ALA A 79 13.77 21.08 22.17
N LEU A 80 14.40 21.85 21.26
CA LEU A 80 15.87 21.90 21.11
C LEU A 80 16.54 22.41 22.41
N THR A 81 15.99 23.45 23.04
CA THR A 81 16.49 23.98 24.33
C THR A 81 16.44 22.90 25.42
N SER A 82 15.34 22.15 25.50
CA SER A 82 15.20 21.07 26.47
C SER A 82 16.24 19.96 26.28
N LEU A 83 16.55 19.60 25.00
CA LEU A 83 17.57 18.62 24.67
C LEU A 83 19.00 19.14 24.98
N ALA A 84 19.27 20.42 24.71
CA ALA A 84 20.58 21.03 25.00
C ALA A 84 20.91 20.99 26.50
N LEU A 85 19.92 21.18 27.38
CA LEU A 85 20.09 21.11 28.83
C LEU A 85 20.48 19.72 29.37
N VAL A 86 20.35 18.68 28.55
CA VAL A 86 20.70 17.28 28.91
C VAL A 86 22.06 16.89 28.32
N GLN A 87 22.59 17.62 27.36
CA GLN A 87 23.74 17.23 26.56
C GLN A 87 24.99 16.88 27.39
N GLU A 88 25.28 17.66 28.44
CA GLU A 88 26.41 17.39 29.32
C GLU A 88 26.22 16.13 30.19
N ALA A 89 24.99 15.86 30.59
CA ALA A 89 24.67 14.69 31.39
C ALA A 89 24.44 13.42 30.54
N LEU A 90 24.29 13.55 29.23
CA LEU A 90 23.92 12.47 28.30
C LEU A 90 24.78 11.22 28.44
N PRO A 91 26.14 11.29 28.52
CA PRO A 91 26.97 10.09 28.65
C PRO A 91 26.75 9.32 29.95
N LEU A 92 26.16 9.96 30.96
CA LEU A 92 25.90 9.35 32.28
C LEU A 92 24.49 8.75 32.37
N LEU A 93 23.64 9.01 31.39
CA LEU A 93 22.28 8.46 31.36
C LEU A 93 22.28 6.99 30.94
N PRO A 94 21.25 6.23 31.34
CA PRO A 94 21.00 4.90 30.80
C PRO A 94 20.96 4.90 29.27
N LEU A 95 21.44 3.83 28.62
CA LEU A 95 21.47 3.71 27.15
C LEU A 95 20.11 3.97 26.49
N LEU A 96 19.02 3.54 27.16
CA LEU A 96 17.67 3.83 26.67
C LEU A 96 17.39 5.34 26.57
N ASP A 97 17.78 6.11 27.59
CA ASP A 97 17.55 7.55 27.60
C ASP A 97 18.45 8.27 26.59
N GLN A 98 19.70 7.79 26.41
CA GLN A 98 20.58 8.27 25.35
C GLN A 98 19.96 8.02 23.96
N ALA A 99 19.43 6.82 23.69
CA ALA A 99 18.76 6.50 22.44
C ALA A 99 17.53 7.41 22.19
N LEU A 100 16.73 7.66 23.22
CA LEU A 100 15.59 8.57 23.14
C LEU A 100 16.04 10.02 22.87
N TRP A 101 17.14 10.46 23.48
CA TRP A 101 17.71 11.79 23.20
C TRP A 101 18.13 11.93 21.75
N TYR A 102 18.91 10.97 21.23
CA TYR A 102 19.33 10.97 19.83
C TYR A 102 18.13 10.95 18.87
N ARG A 103 17.12 10.15 19.16
CA ARG A 103 15.88 10.10 18.36
C ARG A 103 15.17 11.46 18.35
N GLU A 104 14.90 12.06 19.51
CA GLU A 104 14.22 13.35 19.58
C GLU A 104 15.07 14.46 18.95
N ARG A 105 16.40 14.43 19.12
CA ARG A 105 17.33 15.39 18.49
C ARG A 105 17.28 15.32 16.97
N ALA A 106 17.21 14.10 16.43
CA ALA A 106 17.05 13.89 14.99
C ALA A 106 15.72 14.45 14.46
N ILE A 107 14.61 14.14 15.15
CA ILE A 107 13.27 14.60 14.75
C ILE A 107 13.19 16.12 14.77
N VAL A 108 13.63 16.75 15.88
CA VAL A 108 13.63 18.22 16.04
C VAL A 108 14.53 18.88 15.00
N GLY A 109 15.72 18.32 14.75
CA GLY A 109 16.64 18.81 13.72
C GLY A 109 16.01 18.81 12.33
N HIS A 110 15.32 17.73 11.97
CA HIS A 110 14.60 17.67 10.70
C HIS A 110 13.51 18.75 10.58
N GLU A 111 12.71 18.95 11.61
CA GLU A 111 11.65 19.98 11.62
C GLU A 111 12.22 21.42 11.58
N LEU A 112 13.41 21.63 12.14
CA LEU A 112 14.16 22.90 12.05
C LEU A 112 14.92 23.05 10.73
N GLY A 113 14.94 22.03 9.89
CA GLY A 113 15.53 22.04 8.57
C GLY A 113 17.02 21.75 8.53
N GLU A 114 17.54 21.01 9.49
CA GLU A 114 18.89 20.47 9.39
C GLU A 114 18.99 19.47 8.22
N GLY A 115 20.16 19.43 7.57
CA GLY A 115 20.40 18.57 6.41
C GLY A 115 20.31 17.07 6.73
N MET A 116 20.06 16.28 5.71
CA MET A 116 19.90 14.82 5.80
C MET A 116 21.05 14.12 6.53
N PRO A 117 22.35 14.40 6.28
CA PRO A 117 23.44 13.71 6.95
C PRO A 117 23.42 13.90 8.47
N THR A 118 23.13 15.11 8.94
CA THR A 118 23.04 15.42 10.38
C THR A 118 21.89 14.68 11.02
N VAL A 119 20.71 14.74 10.42
CA VAL A 119 19.49 14.08 10.93
C VAL A 119 19.66 12.56 10.96
N LEU A 120 20.12 11.96 9.86
CA LEU A 120 20.32 10.51 9.79
C LEU A 120 21.45 10.05 10.72
N GLY A 121 22.52 10.83 10.89
CA GLY A 121 23.58 10.53 11.85
C GLY A 121 23.06 10.41 13.29
N PHE A 122 22.15 11.28 13.71
CA PHE A 122 21.48 11.15 15.02
C PHE A 122 20.57 9.91 15.10
N PHE A 123 19.86 9.56 14.03
CA PHE A 123 19.06 8.33 14.01
C PHE A 123 19.93 7.08 14.06
N GLU A 124 21.06 7.05 13.36
CA GLU A 124 22.04 5.96 13.43
C GLU A 124 22.56 5.78 14.85
N GLN A 125 22.93 6.87 15.53
CA GLN A 125 23.32 6.83 16.95
C GLN A 125 22.17 6.31 17.83
N ALA A 126 20.93 6.78 17.61
CA ALA A 126 19.77 6.28 18.32
C ALA A 126 19.58 4.78 18.14
N TRP A 127 19.71 4.27 16.92
CA TRP A 127 19.55 2.87 16.59
C TRP A 127 20.62 1.98 17.25
N VAL A 128 21.89 2.36 17.10
CA VAL A 128 23.01 1.64 17.71
C VAL A 128 22.91 1.62 19.24
N THR A 129 22.57 2.77 19.83
CA THR A 129 22.44 2.91 21.30
C THR A 129 21.24 2.13 21.84
N ALA A 130 20.20 1.92 21.04
CA ALA A 130 19.02 1.14 21.43
C ALA A 130 19.19 -0.38 21.31
N SER A 131 20.33 -0.91 20.86
CA SER A 131 20.54 -2.34 20.57
C SER A 131 20.22 -3.27 21.72
N ASP A 132 20.51 -2.85 22.96
CA ASP A 132 20.26 -3.61 24.18
C ASP A 132 18.93 -3.24 24.87
N ALA A 133 18.15 -2.35 24.28
CA ALA A 133 16.86 -1.95 24.82
C ALA A 133 15.77 -3.03 24.55
N PRO A 134 14.65 -3.03 25.31
CA PRO A 134 13.51 -3.88 24.98
C PRO A 134 13.04 -3.68 23.53
N LEU A 135 12.65 -4.76 22.82
CA LEU A 135 12.27 -4.74 21.41
C LEU A 135 11.22 -3.67 21.07
N ALA A 136 10.24 -3.45 21.95
CA ALA A 136 9.24 -2.40 21.77
C ALA A 136 9.84 -0.98 21.72
N MET A 137 10.95 -0.75 22.42
CA MET A 137 11.67 0.52 22.38
C MET A 137 12.55 0.65 21.14
N GLN A 138 13.25 -0.43 20.77
CA GLN A 138 13.93 -0.51 19.47
C GLN A 138 12.96 -0.23 18.32
N ALA A 139 11.77 -0.83 18.36
CA ALA A 139 10.70 -0.58 17.39
C ALA A 139 10.26 0.90 17.35
N SER A 140 10.34 1.62 18.49
CA SER A 140 10.08 3.06 18.54
C SER A 140 11.12 3.88 17.79
N VAL A 141 12.38 3.54 17.96
CA VAL A 141 13.49 4.19 17.24
C VAL A 141 13.41 3.83 15.75
N ALA A 142 13.23 2.55 15.43
CA ALA A 142 13.13 2.07 14.05
C ALA A 142 11.99 2.74 13.28
N HIS A 143 10.79 2.87 13.90
CA HIS A 143 9.67 3.57 13.27
C HIS A 143 9.99 5.03 12.96
N ALA A 144 10.56 5.76 13.93
CA ALA A 144 10.93 7.17 13.72
C ALA A 144 12.01 7.30 12.63
N TYR A 145 13.01 6.44 12.64
CA TYR A 145 14.08 6.43 11.65
C TYR A 145 13.55 6.09 10.25
N GLY A 146 12.79 5.01 10.11
CA GLY A 146 12.17 4.63 8.84
C GLY A 146 11.24 5.71 8.28
N MET A 147 10.42 6.34 9.11
CA MET A 147 9.57 7.45 8.68
C MET A 147 10.39 8.65 8.14
N HIS A 148 11.53 8.97 8.75
CA HIS A 148 12.37 10.08 8.28
C HIS A 148 13.18 9.70 7.03
N LEU A 149 13.63 8.46 6.91
CA LEU A 149 14.19 7.94 5.66
C LEU A 149 13.20 8.09 4.50
N THR A 150 11.92 7.75 4.71
CA THR A 150 10.87 7.98 3.71
C THR A 150 10.69 9.45 3.37
N ARG A 151 10.80 10.35 4.36
CA ARG A 151 10.72 11.82 4.13
C ARG A 151 11.89 12.35 3.30
N PHE A 152 13.06 11.73 3.39
CA PHE A 152 14.21 12.03 2.55
C PHE A 152 14.21 11.31 1.19
N GLY A 153 13.22 10.43 0.96
CA GLY A 153 13.10 9.64 -0.27
C GLY A 153 13.93 8.35 -0.27
N GLU A 154 14.51 7.96 0.86
CA GLU A 154 15.27 6.73 1.05
C GLU A 154 14.33 5.53 1.35
N ASP A 155 13.29 5.36 0.52
CA ASP A 155 12.19 4.43 0.76
C ASP A 155 12.67 2.97 0.86
N HIS A 156 13.71 2.58 0.12
CA HIS A 156 14.29 1.23 0.21
C HIS A 156 14.92 0.97 1.58
N ARG A 157 15.76 1.90 2.05
CA ARG A 157 16.36 1.81 3.40
C ARG A 157 15.32 1.88 4.50
N ALA A 158 14.27 2.69 4.32
CA ALA A 158 13.18 2.84 5.26
C ALA A 158 12.46 1.51 5.53
N SER A 159 12.27 0.67 4.50
CA SER A 159 11.50 -0.57 4.58
C SER A 159 12.00 -1.51 5.67
N ALA A 160 13.31 -1.72 5.80
CA ALA A 160 13.90 -2.61 6.80
C ALA A 160 13.58 -2.16 8.24
N TYR A 161 13.68 -0.86 8.54
CA TYR A 161 13.37 -0.32 9.87
C TYR A 161 11.88 -0.36 10.16
N LEU A 162 11.05 -0.09 9.16
CA LEU A 162 9.59 -0.12 9.30
C LEU A 162 9.06 -1.54 9.46
N GLU A 163 9.64 -2.53 8.78
CA GLU A 163 9.33 -3.96 8.97
C GLU A 163 9.66 -4.40 10.40
N PHE A 164 10.85 -4.04 10.89
CA PHE A 164 11.21 -4.30 12.28
C PHE A 164 10.23 -3.64 13.27
N ALA A 165 9.85 -2.39 13.02
CA ALA A 165 8.89 -1.67 13.86
C ALA A 165 7.48 -2.30 13.80
N ALA A 166 7.07 -2.83 12.66
CA ALA A 166 5.81 -3.54 12.50
C ALA A 166 5.81 -4.91 13.19
N GLU A 167 6.94 -5.59 13.24
CA GLU A 167 7.06 -6.89 13.90
C GLU A 167 7.08 -6.78 15.43
N HIS A 168 7.86 -5.82 15.95
CA HIS A 168 8.17 -5.74 17.39
C HIS A 168 7.46 -4.59 18.12
N GLY A 169 6.76 -3.69 17.41
CA GLY A 169 6.00 -2.61 18.00
C GLY A 169 4.67 -3.09 18.62
N HIS A 170 4.19 -2.38 19.65
CA HIS A 170 2.82 -2.58 20.14
C HIS A 170 1.79 -2.18 19.06
N SER A 171 0.53 -2.58 19.24
CA SER A 171 -0.54 -2.52 18.23
C SER A 171 -0.61 -1.20 17.45
N VAL A 172 -0.64 -0.07 18.13
CA VAL A 172 -0.70 1.26 17.51
C VAL A 172 0.53 1.53 16.64
N ARG A 173 1.73 1.30 17.18
CA ARG A 173 2.98 1.52 16.46
C ARG A 173 3.13 0.62 15.24
N ARG A 174 2.75 -0.65 15.40
CA ARG A 174 2.68 -1.61 14.30
C ARG A 174 1.84 -1.08 13.14
N THR A 175 0.66 -0.55 13.47
CA THR A 175 -0.27 -0.03 12.45
C THR A 175 0.30 1.18 11.71
N TYR A 176 0.94 2.13 12.43
CA TYR A 176 1.60 3.27 11.79
C TYR A 176 2.84 2.88 10.99
N ALA A 177 3.63 1.91 11.45
CA ALA A 177 4.77 1.40 10.69
C ALA A 177 4.32 0.75 9.38
N LEU A 178 3.26 -0.07 9.40
CA LEU A 178 2.66 -0.66 8.20
C LEU A 178 2.09 0.39 7.25
N ALA A 179 1.49 1.47 7.77
CA ALA A 179 1.01 2.59 6.95
C ALA A 179 2.15 3.30 6.22
N THR A 180 3.29 3.51 6.90
CA THR A 180 4.47 4.10 6.27
C THR A 180 5.12 3.16 5.27
N LEU A 181 5.14 1.84 5.54
CA LEU A 181 5.56 0.82 4.57
C LEU A 181 4.70 0.83 3.31
N ALA A 182 3.39 1.00 3.46
CA ALA A 182 2.49 1.14 2.32
C ALA A 182 2.85 2.38 1.47
N ALA A 183 3.19 3.51 2.12
CA ALA A 183 3.65 4.70 1.41
C ALA A 183 4.97 4.44 0.64
N CYS A 184 5.95 3.77 1.27
CA CYS A 184 7.20 3.37 0.60
C CYS A 184 6.91 2.51 -0.64
N ALA A 185 6.04 1.50 -0.50
CA ALA A 185 5.66 0.62 -1.61
C ALA A 185 4.96 1.39 -2.75
N VAL A 186 4.12 2.40 -2.44
CA VAL A 186 3.52 3.31 -3.44
C VAL A 186 4.60 4.07 -4.19
N TYR A 187 5.54 4.69 -3.48
CA TYR A 187 6.59 5.51 -4.10
C TYR A 187 7.62 4.70 -4.88
N GLN A 188 7.79 3.42 -4.56
CA GLN A 188 8.62 2.48 -5.32
C GLN A 188 7.88 1.84 -6.51
N GLY A 189 6.60 2.14 -6.71
CA GLY A 189 5.80 1.55 -7.79
C GLY A 189 5.33 0.12 -7.54
N GLY A 190 5.45 -0.39 -6.32
CA GLY A 190 5.04 -1.73 -5.90
C GLY A 190 3.53 -1.87 -5.70
N GLY A 191 2.73 -1.73 -6.78
CA GLY A 191 1.26 -1.64 -6.71
C GLY A 191 0.57 -2.76 -5.94
N SER A 192 0.93 -4.02 -6.14
CA SER A 192 0.33 -5.17 -5.43
C SER A 192 0.70 -5.19 -3.94
N GLN A 193 1.96 -4.93 -3.62
CA GLN A 193 2.44 -4.84 -2.23
C GLN A 193 1.80 -3.65 -1.50
N ALA A 194 1.73 -2.49 -2.14
CA ALA A 194 1.09 -1.30 -1.59
C ALA A 194 -0.38 -1.58 -1.23
N ARG A 195 -1.15 -2.20 -2.14
CA ARG A 195 -2.55 -2.58 -1.87
C ARG A 195 -2.68 -3.53 -0.69
N ALA A 196 -1.88 -4.59 -0.65
CA ALA A 196 -1.91 -5.56 0.44
C ALA A 196 -1.61 -4.92 1.81
N LEU A 197 -0.65 -3.99 1.85
CA LEU A 197 -0.32 -3.24 3.06
C LEU A 197 -1.44 -2.28 3.45
N LEU A 198 -2.00 -1.50 2.51
CA LEU A 198 -3.13 -0.60 2.76
C LEU A 198 -4.34 -1.35 3.32
N ASP A 199 -4.69 -2.51 2.74
CA ASP A 199 -5.78 -3.37 3.22
C ASP A 199 -5.50 -3.94 4.62
N THR A 200 -4.24 -4.33 4.89
CA THR A 200 -3.83 -4.83 6.20
C THR A 200 -3.96 -3.76 7.27
N VAL A 201 -3.49 -2.54 6.97
CA VAL A 201 -3.60 -1.39 7.88
C VAL A 201 -5.07 -1.05 8.14
N ARG A 202 -5.89 -1.00 7.08
CA ARG A 202 -7.33 -0.69 7.21
C ARG A 202 -8.06 -1.69 8.11
N LYS A 203 -7.77 -2.99 7.99
CA LYS A 203 -8.32 -4.03 8.86
C LYS A 203 -7.85 -3.90 10.31
N ALA A 204 -6.59 -3.52 10.51
CA ALA A 204 -6.01 -3.35 11.86
C ALA A 204 -6.46 -2.06 12.55
N SER A 205 -6.74 -1.01 11.77
CA SER A 205 -7.14 0.32 12.25
C SER A 205 -8.66 0.54 12.27
N ALA A 206 -9.46 -0.52 12.17
CA ALA A 206 -10.91 -0.45 12.02
C ALA A 206 -11.56 0.53 13.03
N HIS A 207 -11.55 1.83 12.72
CA HIS A 207 -12.15 2.96 13.44
C HIS A 207 -11.17 4.09 13.82
N ASP A 208 -9.96 4.15 13.25
CA ASP A 208 -9.12 5.35 13.35
C ASP A 208 -9.30 6.25 12.10
N PRO A 209 -10.20 7.26 12.14
CA PRO A 209 -10.47 8.12 10.98
C PRO A 209 -9.24 8.92 10.53
N MET A 210 -8.33 9.21 11.44
CA MET A 210 -7.09 9.93 11.17
C MET A 210 -6.17 9.10 10.28
N LEU A 211 -6.03 7.83 10.59
CA LEU A 211 -5.22 6.92 9.78
C LEU A 211 -5.89 6.64 8.44
N GLU A 212 -7.22 6.52 8.41
CA GLU A 212 -7.98 6.34 7.16
C GLU A 212 -7.80 7.52 6.20
N ALA A 213 -7.67 8.75 6.69
CA ALA A 213 -7.35 9.91 5.85
C ALA A 213 -5.97 9.76 5.15
N VAL A 214 -4.97 9.28 5.87
CA VAL A 214 -3.62 9.01 5.33
C VAL A 214 -3.65 7.86 4.32
N LEU A 215 -4.36 6.78 4.64
CA LEU A 215 -4.53 5.64 3.72
C LEU A 215 -5.21 6.05 2.43
N ALA A 216 -6.29 6.83 2.52
CA ALA A 216 -7.02 7.34 1.36
C ALA A 216 -6.13 8.22 0.47
N TYR A 217 -5.25 9.04 1.06
CA TYR A 217 -4.26 9.81 0.32
C TYR A 217 -3.28 8.91 -0.46
N HIS A 218 -2.71 7.89 0.19
CA HIS A 218 -1.78 6.97 -0.48
C HIS A 218 -2.47 6.09 -1.52
N GLU A 219 -3.72 5.72 -1.33
CA GLU A 219 -4.54 5.08 -2.37
C GLU A 219 -4.70 6.00 -3.59
N GLY A 220 -4.96 7.29 -3.37
CA GLY A 220 -5.04 8.26 -4.45
C GLY A 220 -3.73 8.35 -5.24
N GLN A 221 -2.58 8.34 -4.57
CA GLN A 221 -1.28 8.29 -5.25
C GLN A 221 -1.07 6.98 -6.02
N LEU A 222 -1.43 5.85 -5.42
CA LEU A 222 -1.35 4.54 -6.08
C LEU A 222 -2.19 4.51 -7.36
N PHE A 223 -3.44 4.98 -7.29
CA PHE A 223 -4.32 5.05 -8.47
C PHE A 223 -3.81 6.01 -9.54
N ARG A 224 -3.16 7.13 -9.14
CA ARG A 224 -2.46 7.99 -10.10
C ARG A 224 -1.34 7.24 -10.81
N ILE A 225 -0.50 6.49 -10.10
CA ILE A 225 0.58 5.70 -10.69
C ILE A 225 0.00 4.67 -11.68
N GLU A 226 -1.14 4.08 -11.37
CA GLU A 226 -1.80 3.07 -12.20
C GLU A 226 -2.63 3.66 -13.37
N GLY A 227 -2.78 4.97 -13.44
CA GLY A 227 -3.62 5.64 -14.45
C GLY A 227 -5.12 5.45 -14.24
N ALA A 228 -5.53 5.17 -13.01
CA ALA A 228 -6.93 4.97 -12.62
C ALA A 228 -7.54 6.27 -12.07
N ASP A 229 -7.67 7.28 -12.93
CA ASP A 229 -7.93 8.68 -12.56
C ASP A 229 -9.24 8.90 -11.78
N GLU A 230 -10.33 8.19 -12.10
CA GLU A 230 -11.59 8.33 -11.36
C GLU A 230 -11.47 7.78 -9.93
N GLN A 231 -10.71 6.68 -9.77
CA GLN A 231 -10.43 6.10 -8.47
C GLN A 231 -9.49 7.00 -7.66
N ALA A 232 -8.49 7.60 -8.31
CA ALA A 232 -7.60 8.57 -7.68
C ALA A 232 -8.38 9.81 -7.21
N LEU A 233 -9.28 10.33 -8.03
CA LEU A 233 -10.16 11.45 -7.68
C LEU A 233 -11.01 11.12 -6.43
N SER A 234 -11.69 9.99 -6.45
CA SER A 234 -12.51 9.53 -5.32
C SER A 234 -11.70 9.36 -4.03
N ALA A 235 -10.51 8.76 -4.13
CA ALA A 235 -9.63 8.53 -2.99
C ALA A 235 -9.11 9.85 -2.39
N PHE A 236 -8.67 10.81 -3.21
CA PHE A 236 -8.23 12.12 -2.72
C PHE A 236 -9.39 12.93 -2.13
N GLN A 237 -10.60 12.89 -2.70
CA GLN A 237 -11.78 13.55 -2.12
C GLN A 237 -12.13 12.95 -0.76
N ARG A 238 -12.05 11.62 -0.61
CA ARG A 238 -12.23 10.94 0.68
C ARG A 238 -11.16 11.37 1.68
N ALA A 239 -9.89 11.45 1.26
CA ALA A 239 -8.79 11.93 2.10
C ALA A 239 -9.03 13.37 2.59
N VAL A 240 -9.46 14.27 1.71
CA VAL A 240 -9.82 15.68 2.04
C VAL A 240 -10.94 15.71 3.08
N SER A 241 -12.02 14.95 2.87
CA SER A 241 -13.16 14.93 3.78
C SER A 241 -12.77 14.46 5.17
N LEU A 242 -12.07 13.33 5.27
CA LEU A 242 -11.62 12.77 6.54
C LEU A 242 -10.60 13.67 7.23
N ALA A 243 -9.58 14.16 6.51
CA ALA A 243 -8.55 15.03 7.08
C ALA A 243 -9.12 16.33 7.62
N ARG A 244 -10.18 16.86 7.02
CA ARG A 244 -10.89 18.05 7.50
C ARG A 244 -11.66 17.78 8.78
N THR A 245 -12.40 16.67 8.84
CA THR A 245 -13.13 16.24 10.05
C THR A 245 -12.19 16.03 11.23
N GLU A 246 -11.04 15.41 10.96
CA GLU A 246 -10.03 15.10 12.00
C GLU A 246 -9.03 16.24 12.24
N MET A 247 -9.26 17.41 11.67
CA MET A 247 -8.40 18.60 11.81
C MET A 247 -6.93 18.33 11.47
N ARG A 248 -6.67 17.64 10.35
CA ARG A 248 -5.33 17.26 9.85
C ARG A 248 -4.94 18.11 8.64
N PRO A 249 -4.50 19.37 8.83
CA PRO A 249 -4.23 20.29 7.74
C PRO A 249 -3.15 19.81 6.77
N SER A 250 -2.13 19.12 7.25
CA SER A 250 -1.07 18.58 6.40
C SER A 250 -1.58 17.47 5.45
N THR A 251 -2.38 16.52 5.97
CA THR A 251 -2.98 15.47 5.11
C THR A 251 -4.00 16.07 4.14
N GLU A 252 -4.81 17.06 4.58
CA GLU A 252 -5.73 17.78 3.68
C GLU A 252 -4.95 18.50 2.59
N LEU A 253 -3.84 19.18 2.92
CA LEU A 253 -2.99 19.86 1.95
C LEU A 253 -2.47 18.87 0.88
N HIS A 254 -1.84 17.79 1.29
CA HIS A 254 -1.30 16.81 0.34
C HIS A 254 -2.40 16.19 -0.56
N ALA A 255 -3.59 15.94 -0.02
CA ALA A 255 -4.72 15.46 -0.81
C ALA A 255 -5.21 16.52 -1.82
N GLN A 256 -5.24 17.82 -1.44
CA GLN A 256 -5.55 18.93 -2.37
C GLN A 256 -4.49 19.05 -3.48
N LEU A 257 -3.21 18.87 -3.16
CA LEU A 257 -2.13 18.86 -4.15
C LEU A 257 -2.22 17.64 -5.09
N GLY A 258 -2.70 16.49 -4.60
CA GLY A 258 -3.06 15.33 -5.42
C GLY A 258 -4.19 15.63 -6.40
N LEU A 259 -5.25 16.33 -5.94
CA LEU A 259 -6.35 16.80 -6.79
C LEU A 259 -5.86 17.83 -7.83
N LEU A 260 -4.94 18.72 -7.46
CA LEU A 260 -4.34 19.67 -8.38
C LEU A 260 -3.51 18.98 -9.48
N ALA A 261 -2.77 17.93 -9.12
CA ALA A 261 -2.03 17.14 -10.11
C ALA A 261 -2.98 16.43 -11.10
N LEU A 262 -4.09 15.84 -10.62
CA LEU A 262 -5.12 15.26 -11.49
C LEU A 262 -5.79 16.32 -12.37
N ALA A 263 -6.07 17.51 -11.82
CA ALA A 263 -6.62 18.63 -12.58
C ALA A 263 -5.68 19.08 -13.70
N THR A 264 -4.35 19.09 -13.42
CA THR A 264 -3.34 19.42 -14.43
C THR A 264 -3.31 18.37 -15.54
N GLU A 265 -3.41 17.08 -15.20
CA GLU A 265 -3.44 15.99 -16.17
C GLU A 265 -4.68 16.00 -17.06
N ARG A 266 -5.84 16.40 -16.49
CA ARG A 266 -7.15 16.49 -17.18
C ARG A 266 -7.43 17.85 -17.81
N GLU A 267 -6.57 18.81 -17.64
CA GLU A 267 -6.79 20.22 -18.03
C GLU A 267 -8.08 20.81 -17.42
N ASP A 268 -8.46 20.33 -16.20
CA ASP A 268 -9.68 20.78 -15.49
C ASP A 268 -9.40 22.02 -14.66
N GLU A 269 -9.71 23.19 -15.25
CA GLU A 269 -9.50 24.51 -14.62
C GLU A 269 -10.34 24.70 -13.35
N ALA A 270 -11.57 24.20 -13.31
CA ALA A 270 -12.48 24.39 -12.18
C ALA A 270 -11.98 23.60 -10.95
N MET A 271 -11.56 22.36 -11.16
CA MET A 271 -10.95 21.52 -10.13
C MET A 271 -9.62 22.12 -9.66
N ALA A 272 -8.74 22.57 -10.57
CA ALA A 272 -7.47 23.20 -10.24
C ALA A 272 -7.65 24.45 -9.37
N ARG A 273 -8.52 25.36 -9.75
CA ARG A 273 -8.83 26.58 -8.96
C ARG A 273 -9.33 26.24 -7.56
N THR A 274 -10.22 25.26 -7.45
CA THR A 274 -10.78 24.84 -6.17
C THR A 274 -9.68 24.28 -5.26
N ALA A 275 -8.84 23.38 -5.79
CA ALA A 275 -7.74 22.76 -5.07
C ALA A 275 -6.71 23.81 -4.63
N LEU A 276 -6.30 24.74 -5.51
CA LEU A 276 -5.34 25.82 -5.19
C LEU A 276 -5.84 26.74 -4.08
N VAL A 277 -7.09 27.22 -4.15
CA VAL A 277 -7.65 28.09 -3.11
C VAL A 277 -7.63 27.41 -1.75
N ARG A 278 -7.91 26.12 -1.71
CA ARG A 278 -7.87 25.31 -0.48
C ARG A 278 -6.45 25.08 -0.01
N ALA A 279 -5.55 24.63 -0.88
CA ALA A 279 -4.16 24.33 -0.55
C ALA A 279 -3.45 25.56 0.04
N ARG A 280 -3.59 26.75 -0.54
CA ARG A 280 -2.99 27.99 -0.05
C ARG A 280 -3.37 28.34 1.39
N ARG A 281 -4.60 28.00 1.83
CA ARG A 281 -5.08 28.23 3.21
C ARG A 281 -4.52 27.22 4.21
N LEU A 282 -3.98 26.11 3.74
CA LEU A 282 -3.50 25.01 4.58
C LEU A 282 -1.99 25.05 4.80
N VAL A 283 -1.26 25.87 4.04
CA VAL A 283 0.20 26.07 4.20
C VAL A 283 0.50 26.61 5.60
N ARG A 284 1.36 25.92 6.34
CA ARG A 284 1.79 26.29 7.70
C ARG A 284 3.29 26.29 7.90
N ALA A 285 4.03 25.59 7.03
CA ALA A 285 5.48 25.44 7.11
C ALA A 285 6.14 25.73 5.77
N PRO A 286 7.44 26.09 5.72
CA PRO A 286 8.17 26.29 4.47
C PRO A 286 8.14 25.08 3.54
N ARG A 287 8.09 23.87 4.10
CA ARG A 287 7.95 22.63 3.32
C ARG A 287 6.61 22.56 2.61
N ASP A 288 5.52 22.91 3.29
CA ASP A 288 4.17 22.93 2.71
C ASP A 288 4.10 23.92 1.54
N GLU A 289 4.76 25.08 1.70
CA GLU A 289 4.86 26.11 0.67
C GLU A 289 5.62 25.61 -0.57
N ALA A 290 6.73 24.88 -0.39
CA ALA A 290 7.50 24.30 -1.49
C ALA A 290 6.67 23.25 -2.27
N PHE A 291 5.92 22.39 -1.59
CA PHE A 291 4.99 21.46 -2.24
C PHE A 291 3.90 22.20 -3.04
N LEU A 292 3.35 23.26 -2.46
CA LEU A 292 2.35 24.09 -3.16
C LEU A 292 2.96 24.74 -4.39
N LYS A 293 4.12 25.40 -4.26
CA LYS A 293 4.84 26.05 -5.38
C LYS A 293 5.13 25.08 -6.51
N TRP A 294 5.57 23.86 -6.19
CA TRP A 294 5.78 22.83 -7.19
C TRP A 294 4.50 22.52 -7.99
N ARG A 295 3.39 22.19 -7.33
CA ARG A 295 2.14 21.80 -8.01
C ARG A 295 1.44 23.00 -8.67
N GLU A 296 1.48 24.16 -8.04
CA GLU A 296 0.97 25.40 -8.59
C GLU A 296 1.78 25.86 -9.82
N GLY A 297 3.10 25.81 -9.74
CA GLY A 297 3.98 26.13 -10.85
C GLY A 297 3.80 25.20 -12.04
N SER A 298 3.60 23.89 -11.78
CA SER A 298 3.25 22.90 -12.81
C SER A 298 1.93 23.24 -13.51
N TRP A 299 0.92 23.63 -12.74
CA TRP A 299 -0.38 24.04 -13.29
C TRP A 299 -0.26 25.31 -14.14
N TRP A 300 0.35 26.38 -13.61
CA TRP A 300 0.51 27.64 -14.37
C TRP A 300 1.33 27.44 -15.64
N ALA A 301 2.42 26.69 -15.58
CA ALA A 301 3.22 26.34 -16.76
C ALA A 301 2.39 25.56 -17.78
N SER A 302 1.55 24.61 -17.37
CA SER A 302 0.67 23.86 -18.27
C SER A 302 -0.34 24.76 -19.01
N GLN A 303 -0.78 25.84 -18.37
CA GLN A 303 -1.66 26.86 -18.96
C GLN A 303 -0.92 27.89 -19.82
N GLY A 304 0.41 27.80 -19.95
CA GLY A 304 1.23 28.75 -20.72
C GLY A 304 1.62 30.01 -19.96
N ASP A 305 1.41 30.05 -18.66
CA ASP A 305 1.84 31.17 -17.82
C ASP A 305 3.30 30.99 -17.37
N ARG A 306 4.17 31.93 -17.76
CA ARG A 306 5.61 31.93 -17.43
C ARG A 306 5.88 32.12 -15.93
N GLY A 307 4.93 32.66 -15.16
CA GLY A 307 5.03 32.74 -13.70
C GLY A 307 5.22 31.39 -13.03
N GLY A 308 4.77 30.32 -13.67
CA GLY A 308 5.00 28.95 -13.22
C GLY A 308 6.47 28.54 -13.13
N LEU A 309 7.35 29.10 -13.99
CA LEU A 309 8.81 28.81 -13.92
C LEU A 309 9.41 29.23 -12.58
N GLY A 310 9.19 30.47 -12.15
CA GLY A 310 9.74 30.94 -10.88
C GLY A 310 9.28 30.13 -9.68
N LEU A 311 8.01 29.69 -9.66
CA LEU A 311 7.49 28.82 -8.60
C LEU A 311 8.18 27.45 -8.60
N LEU A 312 8.44 26.88 -9.79
CA LEU A 312 9.14 25.60 -9.92
C LEU A 312 10.62 25.72 -9.50
N GLU A 313 11.30 26.80 -9.90
CA GLU A 313 12.70 27.08 -9.51
C GLU A 313 12.82 27.19 -7.98
N GLU A 314 11.91 27.93 -7.32
CA GLU A 314 11.90 28.05 -5.87
C GLU A 314 11.62 26.71 -5.17
N ALA A 315 10.70 25.90 -5.71
CA ALA A 315 10.40 24.58 -5.16
C ALA A 315 11.59 23.61 -5.30
N VAL A 316 12.22 23.57 -6.48
CA VAL A 316 13.40 22.74 -6.74
C VAL A 316 14.54 23.12 -5.81
N SER A 317 14.87 24.43 -5.70
CA SER A 317 15.92 24.93 -4.80
C SER A 317 15.64 24.50 -3.36
N PHE A 318 14.40 24.67 -2.87
CA PHE A 318 14.05 24.25 -1.52
C PHE A 318 14.27 22.75 -1.28
N PHE A 319 13.83 21.89 -2.22
CA PHE A 319 13.97 20.45 -2.07
C PHE A 319 15.44 19.99 -2.16
N GLN A 320 16.25 20.61 -3.02
CA GLN A 320 17.68 20.35 -3.12
C GLN A 320 18.43 20.79 -1.87
N ASP A 321 18.20 22.01 -1.38
CA ASP A 321 18.84 22.57 -0.18
C ASP A 321 18.54 21.74 1.09
N ARG A 322 17.40 21.06 1.12
CA ARG A 322 16.97 20.19 2.22
C ARG A 322 17.22 18.71 1.97
N GLU A 323 17.88 18.36 0.86
CA GLU A 323 18.17 16.98 0.45
C GLU A 323 16.93 16.07 0.40
N LEU A 324 15.77 16.65 0.08
CA LEU A 324 14.52 15.92 -0.15
C LEU A 324 14.55 15.34 -1.57
N ARG A 325 15.38 14.31 -1.75
CA ARG A 325 15.81 13.81 -3.06
C ARG A 325 14.69 13.41 -3.99
N ARG A 326 13.65 12.74 -3.47
CA ARG A 326 12.49 12.31 -4.27
C ARG A 326 11.70 13.51 -4.81
N GLU A 327 11.41 14.47 -3.95
CA GLU A 327 10.70 15.69 -4.30
C GLU A 327 11.55 16.59 -5.21
N ALA A 328 12.85 16.65 -4.99
CA ALA A 328 13.79 17.34 -5.87
C ALA A 328 13.75 16.72 -7.28
N LEU A 329 13.84 15.40 -7.40
CA LEU A 329 13.76 14.69 -8.68
C LEU A 329 12.44 14.96 -9.40
N TRP A 330 11.33 14.82 -8.72
CA TRP A 330 10.01 15.02 -9.33
C TRP A 330 9.78 16.47 -9.75
N SER A 331 10.10 17.44 -8.89
CA SER A 331 9.97 18.87 -9.24
C SER A 331 10.92 19.31 -10.36
N GLN A 332 12.12 18.72 -10.43
CA GLN A 332 13.09 18.98 -11.50
C GLN A 332 12.56 18.57 -12.89
N LEU A 333 11.81 17.45 -12.98
CA LEU A 333 11.15 17.03 -14.22
C LEU A 333 10.08 18.05 -14.66
N HIS A 334 9.33 18.60 -13.70
CA HIS A 334 8.31 19.62 -13.98
C HIS A 334 8.94 20.96 -14.40
N LEU A 335 10.08 21.32 -13.81
CA LEU A 335 10.85 22.48 -14.22
C LEU A 335 11.36 22.31 -15.67
N ALA A 336 11.93 21.14 -15.99
CA ALA A 336 12.35 20.82 -17.34
C ALA A 336 11.17 20.87 -18.36
N GLU A 337 10.00 20.38 -17.99
CA GLU A 337 8.78 20.47 -18.80
C GLU A 337 8.37 21.91 -19.10
N ALA A 338 8.40 22.76 -18.07
CA ALA A 338 8.07 24.18 -18.21
C ALA A 338 9.10 24.91 -19.10
N GLN A 339 10.41 24.66 -18.89
CA GLN A 339 11.50 25.20 -19.69
C GLN A 339 11.39 24.80 -21.16
N GLU A 340 11.10 23.52 -21.45
CA GLU A 340 10.89 23.05 -22.81
C GLU A 340 9.65 23.70 -23.45
N ARG A 341 8.55 23.83 -22.70
CA ARG A 341 7.33 24.49 -23.15
C ARG A 341 7.58 25.95 -23.56
N PHE A 342 8.44 26.64 -22.85
CA PHE A 342 8.78 28.06 -23.13
C PHE A 342 9.98 28.27 -24.05
N GLY A 343 10.49 27.21 -24.68
CA GLY A 343 11.58 27.26 -25.63
C GLY A 343 12.96 27.46 -25.03
N GLN A 344 13.13 27.17 -23.74
CA GLN A 344 14.43 27.28 -23.01
C GLN A 344 15.18 25.94 -23.08
N GLY A 345 15.53 25.49 -24.29
CA GLY A 345 16.08 24.16 -24.53
C GLY A 345 17.39 23.85 -23.80
N GLU A 346 18.29 24.85 -23.61
CA GLU A 346 19.52 24.66 -22.85
C GLU A 346 19.24 24.48 -21.34
N ALA A 347 18.35 25.29 -20.77
CA ALA A 347 17.94 25.17 -19.39
C ALA A 347 17.23 23.81 -19.13
N CYS A 348 16.36 23.39 -20.05
CA CYS A 348 15.73 22.07 -20.00
C CYS A 348 16.77 20.94 -20.00
N ALA A 349 17.80 21.04 -20.85
CA ALA A 349 18.88 20.04 -20.89
C ALA A 349 19.67 19.99 -19.57
N ALA A 350 19.95 21.15 -18.96
CA ALA A 350 20.58 21.23 -17.65
C ALA A 350 19.70 20.60 -16.56
N SER A 351 18.41 20.95 -16.52
CA SER A 351 17.46 20.36 -15.56
C SER A 351 17.31 18.85 -15.71
N LEU A 352 17.36 18.31 -16.93
CA LEU A 352 17.34 16.86 -17.16
C LEU A 352 18.65 16.19 -16.73
N SER A 353 19.79 16.85 -16.88
CA SER A 353 21.07 16.34 -16.36
C SER A 353 21.04 16.23 -14.84
N GLU A 354 20.57 17.27 -14.15
CA GLU A 354 20.39 17.25 -12.70
C GLU A 354 19.40 16.16 -12.24
N ALA A 355 18.31 15.97 -12.96
CA ALA A 355 17.37 14.88 -12.68
C ALA A 355 18.05 13.51 -12.82
N ALA A 356 18.90 13.32 -13.83
CA ALA A 356 19.66 12.09 -14.03
C ALA A 356 20.66 11.84 -12.90
N ASP A 357 21.32 12.88 -12.41
CA ASP A 357 22.24 12.80 -11.27
C ASP A 357 21.49 12.46 -9.97
N LEU A 358 20.29 13.02 -9.78
CA LEU A 358 19.42 12.67 -8.66
C LEU A 358 19.02 11.19 -8.71
N VAL A 359 18.60 10.69 -9.89
CA VAL A 359 18.30 9.25 -10.06
C VAL A 359 19.50 8.39 -9.72
N ALA A 360 20.71 8.85 -10.11
CA ALA A 360 21.96 8.14 -9.83
C ALA A 360 22.28 8.02 -8.34
N ALA A 361 21.76 8.93 -7.54
CA ALA A 361 22.01 8.97 -6.10
C ALA A 361 21.11 8.01 -5.30
N PHE A 362 20.06 7.42 -5.92
CA PHE A 362 19.23 6.42 -5.26
C PHE A 362 19.80 5.02 -5.47
N GLU A 363 19.74 4.20 -4.43
CA GLU A 363 19.94 2.75 -4.55
C GLU A 363 18.79 2.11 -5.33
N THR A 364 17.56 2.51 -5.00
CA THR A 364 16.35 2.16 -5.74
C THR A 364 15.57 3.46 -5.99
N PRO A 365 15.53 3.97 -7.22
CA PRO A 365 14.88 5.23 -7.51
C PRO A 365 13.35 5.12 -7.34
N PRO A 366 12.68 6.24 -6.97
CA PRO A 366 11.23 6.28 -6.87
C PRO A 366 10.59 6.16 -8.25
N THR A 367 9.33 5.67 -8.29
CA THR A 367 8.58 5.63 -9.55
C THR A 367 8.38 7.02 -10.15
N LEU A 368 8.56 7.14 -11.46
CA LEU A 368 8.33 8.39 -12.22
C LEU A 368 7.01 8.36 -13.00
N VAL A 369 6.29 7.24 -13.02
CA VAL A 369 5.12 7.02 -13.90
C VAL A 369 4.11 8.15 -13.86
N ALA A 370 3.67 8.54 -12.66
CA ALA A 370 2.66 9.57 -12.51
C ALA A 370 3.18 10.97 -12.87
N GLU A 371 4.46 11.25 -12.63
CA GLU A 371 5.05 12.56 -12.93
C GLU A 371 5.42 12.69 -14.41
N LEU A 372 5.84 11.62 -15.07
CA LEU A 372 6.10 11.61 -16.52
C LEU A 372 4.83 11.83 -17.36
N ARG A 373 3.64 11.43 -16.87
CA ARG A 373 2.38 11.78 -17.53
C ARG A 373 2.08 13.29 -17.49
N LEU A 374 2.52 13.97 -16.43
CA LEU A 374 2.41 15.43 -16.30
C LEU A 374 3.50 16.20 -17.05
N THR A 375 4.51 15.49 -17.59
CA THR A 375 5.67 16.08 -18.28
C THR A 375 5.85 15.47 -19.69
N PRO A 376 4.85 15.62 -20.58
CA PRO A 376 4.85 14.96 -21.91
C PRO A 376 5.95 15.47 -22.83
N ARG A 377 6.38 16.74 -22.74
CA ARG A 377 7.45 17.30 -23.56
C ARG A 377 8.83 16.75 -23.13
N VAL A 378 9.04 16.61 -21.82
CA VAL A 378 10.20 15.92 -21.27
C VAL A 378 10.24 14.48 -21.77
N THR A 379 9.11 13.77 -21.71
CA THR A 379 8.99 12.40 -22.17
C THR A 379 9.35 12.28 -23.67
N ALA A 380 8.81 13.16 -24.51
CA ALA A 380 9.13 13.20 -25.93
C ALA A 380 10.61 13.56 -26.20
N ARG A 381 11.17 14.49 -25.44
CA ARG A 381 12.58 14.87 -25.55
C ARG A 381 13.52 13.72 -25.18
N LEU A 382 13.22 12.98 -24.11
CA LEU A 382 13.97 11.79 -23.74
C LEU A 382 13.98 10.72 -24.85
N GLU A 383 12.91 10.63 -25.65
CA GLU A 383 12.84 9.72 -26.82
C GLU A 383 13.80 10.11 -27.95
N SER A 384 14.06 11.40 -28.09
CA SER A 384 14.89 11.95 -29.19
C SER A 384 16.38 12.01 -28.86
N LEU A 385 16.79 11.79 -27.61
CA LEU A 385 18.16 11.91 -27.15
C LEU A 385 18.91 10.57 -27.18
N PRO A 386 20.25 10.56 -27.43
CA PRO A 386 21.04 9.34 -27.35
C PRO A 386 20.95 8.73 -25.94
N PRO A 387 20.73 7.42 -25.79
CA PRO A 387 20.55 6.76 -24.49
C PRO A 387 21.64 7.05 -23.47
N ARG A 388 22.89 7.20 -23.93
CA ARG A 388 24.06 7.46 -23.05
C ARG A 388 24.01 8.77 -22.27
N ALA A 389 23.36 9.81 -22.78
CA ALA A 389 23.29 11.11 -22.11
C ALA A 389 22.32 11.08 -20.92
N TYR A 390 21.27 10.21 -20.99
CA TYR A 390 20.22 10.11 -19.98
C TYR A 390 19.86 8.64 -19.67
N GLU A 391 20.86 7.75 -19.73
CA GLU A 391 20.70 6.29 -19.64
C GLU A 391 19.80 5.86 -18.47
N ARG A 392 19.92 6.51 -17.30
CA ARG A 392 19.13 6.18 -16.12
C ARG A 392 17.68 6.68 -16.19
N LEU A 393 17.44 7.86 -16.76
CA LEU A 393 16.08 8.36 -17.01
C LEU A 393 15.40 7.55 -18.12
N HIS A 394 16.15 7.13 -19.13
CA HIS A 394 15.67 6.20 -20.15
C HIS A 394 15.32 4.83 -19.55
N LEU A 395 16.17 4.28 -18.70
CA LEU A 395 15.90 3.01 -18.02
C LEU A 395 14.61 3.09 -17.18
N LEU A 396 14.40 4.19 -16.45
CA LEU A 396 13.16 4.40 -15.70
C LEU A 396 11.93 4.62 -16.59
N LYS A 397 12.11 5.22 -17.77
CA LYS A 397 11.07 5.32 -18.79
C LYS A 397 10.81 3.98 -19.46
N GLU A 398 11.85 3.24 -19.80
CA GLU A 398 11.77 1.88 -20.33
C GLU A 398 11.19 0.93 -19.28
N ASP A 399 11.48 1.11 -17.99
CA ASP A 399 10.80 0.43 -16.87
C ASP A 399 9.30 0.75 -16.84
N VAL A 400 8.90 1.95 -17.26
CA VAL A 400 7.49 2.36 -17.33
C VAL A 400 6.81 1.87 -18.61
N GLN A 401 7.50 1.93 -19.76
CA GLN A 401 6.97 1.47 -21.06
C GLN A 401 7.32 0.02 -21.37
N ASN A 402 8.42 -0.48 -20.81
CA ASN A 402 8.96 -1.83 -20.98
C ASN A 402 9.08 -2.63 -19.68
N LEU A 403 8.40 -2.27 -18.60
CA LEU A 403 8.11 -3.26 -17.57
C LEU A 403 7.51 -4.44 -18.32
N ARG A 404 8.36 -5.44 -18.58
CA ARG A 404 7.91 -6.65 -19.23
C ARG A 404 6.67 -7.11 -18.50
N GLN A 405 5.53 -7.04 -19.16
CA GLN A 405 4.30 -7.48 -18.54
C GLN A 405 4.36 -9.00 -18.50
N VAL A 406 4.58 -9.54 -17.35
CA VAL A 406 4.50 -10.98 -17.11
C VAL A 406 3.12 -11.28 -16.54
N ASN A 407 2.28 -11.91 -17.35
CA ASN A 407 0.94 -12.30 -16.94
C ASN A 407 0.96 -13.80 -16.64
N LEU A 408 0.71 -14.15 -15.39
CA LEU A 408 0.50 -15.53 -14.99
C LEU A 408 -0.97 -15.86 -15.19
N LYS A 409 -1.25 -16.73 -16.17
CA LYS A 409 -2.59 -17.21 -16.48
C LYS A 409 -2.77 -18.59 -15.88
N THR A 410 -3.70 -18.70 -14.95
CA THR A 410 -4.02 -19.94 -14.23
C THR A 410 -5.50 -20.29 -14.31
N LEU A 411 -6.33 -19.36 -14.76
CA LEU A 411 -7.75 -19.57 -15.03
C LEU A 411 -7.91 -20.06 -16.49
N GLY A 412 -8.45 -21.24 -16.68
CA GLY A 412 -8.64 -21.91 -17.97
C GLY A 412 -7.39 -22.59 -18.53
N GLY A 413 -6.24 -22.47 -17.87
CA GLY A 413 -4.99 -23.08 -18.36
C GLY A 413 -3.83 -22.86 -17.41
N ALA A 414 -2.61 -23.11 -17.89
CA ALA A 414 -1.37 -22.90 -17.14
C ALA A 414 -0.34 -22.25 -18.07
N GLU A 415 -0.35 -20.92 -18.15
CA GLU A 415 0.49 -20.17 -19.08
C GLU A 415 1.19 -19.01 -18.40
N VAL A 416 2.35 -18.64 -18.94
CA VAL A 416 3.01 -17.37 -18.69
C VAL A 416 3.08 -16.60 -19.99
N LEU A 417 2.53 -15.38 -19.99
CA LEU A 417 2.63 -14.48 -21.12
C LEU A 417 3.63 -13.38 -20.80
N ILE A 418 4.53 -13.08 -21.71
CA ILE A 418 5.44 -11.94 -21.64
C ILE A 418 5.03 -10.96 -22.74
N ASN A 419 4.64 -9.73 -22.36
CA ASN A 419 4.11 -8.71 -23.28
C ASN A 419 2.97 -9.25 -24.17
N GLY A 420 2.07 -10.05 -23.58
CA GLY A 420 0.93 -10.65 -24.26
C GLY A 420 1.25 -11.91 -25.10
N GLN A 421 2.52 -12.31 -25.24
CA GLN A 421 2.90 -13.51 -25.96
C GLN A 421 3.14 -14.68 -25.01
N SER A 422 2.47 -15.81 -25.24
CA SER A 422 2.67 -17.03 -24.45
C SER A 422 4.07 -17.60 -24.68
N ILE A 423 4.77 -17.92 -23.57
CA ILE A 423 6.09 -18.53 -23.62
C ILE A 423 6.02 -20.03 -23.37
N ARG A 424 6.81 -20.79 -24.11
CA ARG A 424 6.91 -22.24 -23.92
C ARG A 424 7.81 -22.58 -22.72
N LEU A 425 7.20 -23.09 -21.66
CA LEU A 425 7.90 -23.62 -20.49
C LEU A 425 8.14 -25.13 -20.67
N ARG A 426 9.38 -25.56 -20.41
CA ARG A 426 9.75 -26.98 -20.53
C ARG A 426 9.29 -27.82 -19.34
N LEU A 427 9.19 -27.20 -18.16
CA LEU A 427 8.80 -27.88 -16.94
C LEU A 427 7.31 -27.59 -16.65
N LYS A 428 6.52 -28.63 -16.55
CA LYS A 428 5.05 -28.54 -16.44
C LYS A 428 4.57 -27.78 -15.19
N ARG A 429 5.29 -27.87 -14.06
CA ARG A 429 4.86 -27.32 -12.77
C ARG A 429 5.36 -25.89 -12.49
N VAL A 430 5.96 -25.20 -13.45
CA VAL A 430 6.46 -23.83 -13.25
C VAL A 430 5.33 -22.86 -12.87
N VAL A 431 4.23 -22.91 -13.60
CA VAL A 431 3.06 -22.03 -13.38
C VAL A 431 2.42 -22.33 -12.03
N GLU A 432 2.28 -23.60 -11.68
CA GLU A 432 1.73 -24.05 -10.42
C GLU A 432 2.59 -23.58 -9.22
N VAL A 433 3.91 -23.72 -9.31
CA VAL A 433 4.85 -23.23 -8.28
C VAL A 433 4.78 -21.72 -8.13
N LEU A 434 4.73 -20.98 -9.24
CA LEU A 434 4.57 -19.51 -9.19
C LEU A 434 3.25 -19.12 -8.52
N ALA A 435 2.14 -19.73 -8.91
CA ALA A 435 0.83 -19.47 -8.34
C ALA A 435 0.78 -19.79 -6.83
N TYR A 436 1.37 -20.92 -6.43
CA TYR A 436 1.47 -21.32 -5.03
C TYR A 436 2.25 -20.30 -4.19
N LEU A 437 3.43 -19.89 -4.65
CA LEU A 437 4.28 -18.92 -3.95
C LEU A 437 3.66 -17.52 -3.92
N LEU A 438 2.95 -17.12 -4.96
CA LEU A 438 2.20 -15.85 -4.99
C LEU A 438 1.02 -15.86 -4.02
N LYS A 439 0.32 -16.99 -3.92
CA LYS A 439 -0.82 -17.15 -3.01
C LYS A 439 -0.39 -17.14 -1.54
N SER A 440 0.69 -17.84 -1.23
CA SER A 440 1.22 -17.96 0.14
C SER A 440 2.05 -16.74 0.59
N GLY A 441 2.43 -15.86 -0.34
CA GLY A 441 3.39 -14.78 -0.04
C GLY A 441 4.82 -15.26 0.21
N GLY A 442 5.08 -16.54 -0.08
CA GLY A 442 6.32 -17.27 0.15
C GLY A 442 6.07 -18.55 0.93
N ALA A 443 6.92 -19.55 0.74
CA ALA A 443 6.82 -20.86 1.42
C ALA A 443 8.19 -21.46 1.68
N SER A 444 8.30 -22.24 2.77
CA SER A 444 9.47 -23.08 3.05
C SER A 444 9.56 -24.24 2.08
N LEU A 445 10.75 -24.83 1.97
CA LEU A 445 10.94 -26.03 1.13
C LEU A 445 10.05 -27.19 1.58
N ALA A 446 9.82 -27.33 2.88
CA ALA A 446 8.97 -28.38 3.43
C ALA A 446 7.51 -28.23 3.02
N GLU A 447 6.98 -26.99 3.03
CA GLU A 447 5.62 -26.68 2.58
C GLU A 447 5.47 -26.92 1.08
N VAL A 448 6.42 -26.45 0.27
CA VAL A 448 6.42 -26.70 -1.19
C VAL A 448 6.43 -28.22 -1.48
N GLN A 449 7.20 -29.00 -0.73
CA GLN A 449 7.24 -30.45 -0.91
C GLN A 449 5.93 -31.12 -0.52
N ARG A 450 5.36 -30.76 0.63
CA ARG A 450 4.10 -31.32 1.12
C ARG A 450 2.94 -31.03 0.18
N ASP A 451 2.81 -29.79 -0.29
CA ASP A 451 1.63 -29.29 -0.95
C ASP A 451 1.66 -29.52 -2.48
N LEU A 452 2.87 -29.45 -3.09
CA LEU A 452 3.01 -29.60 -4.53
C LEU A 452 3.60 -30.96 -4.96
N PHE A 453 4.33 -31.65 -4.09
CA PHE A 453 5.04 -32.89 -4.43
C PHE A 453 4.82 -34.00 -3.39
N PRO A 454 3.56 -34.29 -2.94
CA PRO A 454 3.32 -35.23 -1.85
C PRO A 454 3.84 -36.65 -2.14
N ASP A 455 3.74 -37.09 -3.40
CA ASP A 455 4.11 -38.45 -3.82
C ASP A 455 5.56 -38.59 -4.27
N VAL A 456 6.37 -37.52 -4.12
CA VAL A 456 7.77 -37.50 -4.57
C VAL A 456 8.71 -37.57 -3.38
N ARG A 457 9.76 -38.39 -3.46
CA ARG A 457 10.79 -38.49 -2.40
C ARG A 457 11.40 -37.11 -2.12
N PRO A 458 11.58 -36.69 -0.85
CA PRO A 458 12.02 -35.32 -0.49
C PRO A 458 13.28 -34.84 -1.22
N ALA A 459 14.28 -35.68 -1.40
CA ALA A 459 15.52 -35.34 -2.12
C ALA A 459 15.26 -35.07 -3.62
N GLN A 460 14.37 -35.81 -4.24
CA GLN A 460 14.01 -35.68 -5.64
C GLN A 460 13.10 -34.44 -5.84
N ALA A 461 12.13 -34.20 -4.94
CA ALA A 461 11.29 -33.01 -4.93
C ALA A 461 12.12 -31.72 -4.77
N LYS A 462 13.10 -31.72 -3.85
CA LYS A 462 14.07 -30.63 -3.69
C LYS A 462 14.84 -30.36 -4.99
N GLY A 463 15.37 -31.39 -5.63
CA GLY A 463 16.11 -31.24 -6.90
C GLY A 463 15.23 -30.65 -7.99
N TYR A 464 14.00 -31.15 -8.12
CA TYR A 464 13.04 -30.65 -9.11
C TYR A 464 12.61 -29.20 -8.86
N PHE A 465 12.35 -28.83 -7.61
CA PHE A 465 12.06 -27.44 -7.23
C PHE A 465 13.22 -26.49 -7.56
N HIS A 466 14.46 -26.91 -7.31
CA HIS A 466 15.63 -26.13 -7.71
C HIS A 466 15.74 -25.95 -9.22
N GLN A 467 15.42 -26.98 -10.01
CA GLN A 467 15.37 -26.87 -11.46
C GLN A 467 14.26 -25.89 -11.94
N ILE A 468 13.10 -25.92 -11.29
CA ILE A 468 12.00 -24.96 -11.56
C ILE A 468 12.48 -23.54 -11.29
N ARG A 469 13.12 -23.27 -10.15
CA ARG A 469 13.64 -21.94 -9.81
C ARG A 469 14.65 -21.42 -10.86
N LEU A 470 15.59 -22.28 -11.26
CA LEU A 470 16.55 -21.94 -12.32
C LEU A 470 15.83 -21.65 -13.64
N HIS A 471 14.87 -22.49 -14.01
CA HIS A 471 14.09 -22.35 -15.23
C HIS A 471 13.27 -21.04 -15.23
N ILE A 472 12.68 -20.63 -14.09
CA ILE A 472 12.01 -19.33 -13.96
C ILE A 472 13.00 -18.21 -14.26
N LYS A 473 14.16 -18.19 -13.60
CA LYS A 473 15.18 -17.17 -13.78
C LYS A 473 15.68 -17.05 -15.23
N GLU A 474 15.84 -18.19 -15.92
CA GLU A 474 16.35 -18.23 -17.28
C GLU A 474 15.30 -17.92 -18.35
N ARG A 475 14.04 -18.30 -18.12
CA ARG A 475 13.00 -18.26 -19.16
C ARG A 475 11.98 -17.15 -18.98
N ILE A 476 11.87 -16.60 -17.77
CA ILE A 476 10.97 -15.49 -17.44
C ILE A 476 11.81 -14.31 -16.96
N PRO A 477 12.36 -13.52 -17.90
CA PRO A 477 13.23 -12.41 -17.55
C PRO A 477 12.51 -11.43 -16.63
N GLY A 478 13.18 -11.04 -15.56
CA GLY A 478 12.61 -10.17 -14.53
C GLY A 478 11.87 -10.92 -13.41
N LEU A 479 11.76 -12.26 -13.44
CA LEU A 479 11.28 -13.05 -12.32
C LEU A 479 12.38 -13.93 -11.73
N SER A 480 12.39 -14.03 -10.41
CA SER A 480 13.25 -14.95 -9.65
C SER A 480 12.50 -15.50 -8.44
N VAL A 481 13.00 -16.60 -7.88
CA VAL A 481 12.48 -17.21 -6.64
C VAL A 481 13.65 -17.41 -5.68
N PRO A 482 14.20 -16.33 -5.05
CA PRO A 482 15.27 -16.44 -4.09
C PRO A 482 14.80 -17.09 -2.79
N PHE A 483 15.78 -17.56 -2.01
CA PHE A 483 15.57 -17.97 -0.63
C PHE A 483 15.79 -16.76 0.28
N ASP A 484 14.85 -16.50 1.14
CA ASP A 484 14.93 -15.50 2.18
C ASP A 484 15.45 -16.19 3.46
N GLU A 485 16.69 -15.91 3.82
CA GLU A 485 17.35 -16.53 4.98
C GLU A 485 16.71 -16.12 6.31
N VAL A 486 16.13 -14.93 6.38
CA VAL A 486 15.48 -14.40 7.59
C VAL A 486 14.15 -15.10 7.83
N ARG A 487 13.36 -15.28 6.77
CA ARG A 487 12.04 -15.92 6.85
C ARG A 487 12.10 -17.45 6.67
N GLY A 488 13.21 -17.98 6.18
CA GLY A 488 13.35 -19.40 5.86
C GLY A 488 12.46 -19.86 4.70
N THR A 489 12.06 -18.94 3.81
CA THR A 489 11.07 -19.17 2.75
C THR A 489 11.59 -18.81 1.37
N TYR A 490 10.99 -19.38 0.34
CA TYR A 490 11.14 -18.98 -1.05
C TYR A 490 9.97 -18.12 -1.45
N ALA A 491 10.21 -16.97 -2.07
CA ALA A 491 9.18 -16.06 -2.55
C ALA A 491 9.47 -15.61 -3.98
N VAL A 492 8.41 -15.30 -4.73
CA VAL A 492 8.55 -14.71 -6.07
C VAL A 492 9.02 -13.27 -5.93
N ARG A 493 10.12 -12.92 -6.58
CA ARG A 493 10.59 -11.54 -6.75
C ARG A 493 10.53 -11.14 -8.20
N SER A 494 10.05 -9.93 -8.42
CA SER A 494 9.98 -9.29 -9.73
C SER A 494 10.98 -8.14 -9.78
N GLU A 495 11.94 -8.21 -10.70
CA GLU A 495 12.96 -7.20 -10.93
C GLU A 495 12.90 -6.78 -12.40
N GLY A 496 12.41 -5.56 -12.68
CA GLY A 496 12.21 -5.09 -14.05
C GLY A 496 11.10 -5.80 -14.84
N ALA A 497 10.12 -6.38 -14.14
CA ALA A 497 8.92 -6.94 -14.75
C ALA A 497 7.69 -6.66 -13.89
N ARG A 498 6.56 -6.34 -14.52
CA ARG A 498 5.26 -6.23 -13.86
C ARG A 498 4.59 -7.60 -13.90
N LEU A 499 4.56 -8.27 -12.76
CA LEU A 499 3.87 -9.53 -12.63
C LEU A 499 2.39 -9.29 -12.29
N THR A 500 1.50 -9.82 -13.12
CA THR A 500 0.06 -9.89 -12.84
C THR A 500 -0.39 -11.33 -12.82
N TRP A 501 -1.33 -11.65 -11.94
CA TRP A 501 -1.91 -12.97 -11.84
C TRP A 501 -3.43 -12.88 -11.98
N ASP A 502 -4.01 -13.65 -12.91
CA ASP A 502 -5.42 -13.58 -13.26
C ASP A 502 -6.36 -13.82 -12.07
N VAL A 503 -6.00 -14.72 -11.13
CA VAL A 503 -6.77 -14.94 -9.89
C VAL A 503 -6.79 -13.69 -9.00
N GLN A 504 -5.67 -12.96 -8.88
CA GLN A 504 -5.64 -11.71 -8.11
C GLN A 504 -6.47 -10.62 -8.78
N LEU A 505 -6.44 -10.53 -10.10
CA LEU A 505 -7.26 -9.59 -10.86
C LEU A 505 -8.76 -9.92 -10.69
N LEU A 506 -9.14 -11.18 -10.89
CA LEU A 506 -10.51 -11.64 -10.65
C LEU A 506 -10.96 -11.34 -9.21
N THR A 507 -10.13 -11.65 -8.22
CA THR A 507 -10.43 -11.39 -6.81
C THR A 507 -10.66 -9.90 -6.53
N ALA A 508 -9.83 -9.03 -7.11
CA ALA A 508 -9.96 -7.59 -6.95
C ALA A 508 -11.20 -7.02 -7.66
N GLU A 509 -11.56 -7.56 -8.82
CA GLU A 509 -12.76 -7.16 -9.55
C GLU A 509 -14.04 -7.61 -8.86
N LEU A 510 -14.08 -8.84 -8.32
CA LEU A 510 -15.24 -9.38 -7.61
C LEU A 510 -15.46 -8.74 -6.22
N ALA A 511 -14.45 -8.09 -5.65
CA ALA A 511 -14.58 -7.34 -4.39
C ALA A 511 -15.29 -5.97 -4.56
N ARG A 512 -15.59 -5.54 -5.78
CA ARG A 512 -16.26 -4.27 -6.09
C ARG A 512 -17.79 -4.43 -6.21
N PRO A 513 -18.60 -3.33 -6.06
CA PRO A 513 -20.06 -3.42 -6.24
C PRO A 513 -20.46 -3.94 -7.63
N GLN A 514 -21.46 -4.75 -7.68
CA GLN A 514 -21.67 -5.92 -8.57
C GLN A 514 -22.43 -5.65 -9.89
N ASP A 515 -22.58 -4.39 -10.38
CA ASP A 515 -23.31 -4.14 -11.64
C ASP A 515 -22.63 -4.73 -12.91
N SER A 516 -21.37 -5.16 -12.78
CA SER A 516 -20.54 -5.67 -13.90
C SER A 516 -20.14 -7.14 -13.79
N LEU A 517 -20.72 -7.91 -12.86
CA LEU A 517 -20.31 -9.31 -12.60
C LEU A 517 -20.33 -10.19 -13.87
N LEU A 518 -21.37 -10.12 -14.69
CA LEU A 518 -21.43 -10.87 -15.96
C LEU A 518 -20.25 -10.54 -16.87
N LYS A 519 -19.91 -9.25 -17.04
CA LYS A 519 -18.77 -8.82 -17.86
C LYS A 519 -17.43 -9.26 -17.29
N ILE A 520 -17.33 -9.35 -15.94
CA ILE A 520 -16.13 -9.85 -15.27
C ILE A 520 -16.00 -11.35 -15.57
N LEU A 521 -17.05 -12.13 -15.37
CA LEU A 521 -17.03 -13.57 -15.59
C LEU A 521 -16.90 -13.96 -17.07
N GLU A 522 -17.33 -13.10 -18.01
CA GLU A 522 -17.08 -13.29 -19.45
C GLU A 522 -15.59 -13.26 -19.82
N ARG A 523 -14.77 -12.52 -19.06
CA ARG A 523 -13.33 -12.35 -19.32
C ARG A 523 -12.48 -13.50 -18.76
N TYR A 524 -13.00 -14.27 -17.81
CA TYR A 524 -12.23 -15.32 -17.14
C TYR A 524 -12.85 -16.71 -17.37
N GLU A 525 -11.99 -17.65 -17.76
CA GLU A 525 -12.31 -19.07 -17.62
C GLU A 525 -12.10 -19.45 -16.15
N LEU A 526 -13.13 -19.94 -15.46
CA LEU A 526 -13.10 -20.09 -14.00
C LEU A 526 -12.46 -21.41 -13.51
N ASP A 527 -11.95 -22.25 -14.43
CA ASP A 527 -11.32 -23.52 -14.06
C ASP A 527 -9.83 -23.32 -13.75
N PHE A 528 -9.52 -23.19 -12.47
CA PHE A 528 -8.16 -22.90 -11.99
C PHE A 528 -7.24 -24.11 -12.21
N LEU A 529 -6.12 -23.90 -12.94
CA LEU A 529 -5.08 -24.92 -13.20
C LEU A 529 -5.69 -26.29 -13.54
N LYS A 530 -6.59 -26.33 -14.52
CA LYS A 530 -7.42 -27.52 -14.84
C LYS A 530 -6.64 -28.82 -15.03
N ASP A 531 -5.39 -28.72 -15.52
CA ASP A 531 -4.51 -29.87 -15.79
C ASP A 531 -3.54 -30.18 -14.64
N ALA A 532 -3.61 -29.45 -13.51
CA ALA A 532 -2.79 -29.71 -12.34
C ALA A 532 -3.49 -30.71 -11.40
N ASP A 533 -2.70 -31.65 -10.91
CA ASP A 533 -3.14 -32.80 -10.11
C ASP A 533 -2.66 -32.75 -8.65
N SER A 534 -1.99 -31.67 -8.23
CA SER A 534 -1.58 -31.52 -6.83
C SER A 534 -2.78 -31.32 -5.90
N VAL A 535 -2.63 -31.73 -4.65
CA VAL A 535 -3.62 -31.54 -3.61
C VAL A 535 -3.96 -30.05 -3.48
N TRP A 536 -2.94 -29.20 -3.43
CA TRP A 536 -3.12 -27.75 -3.35
C TRP A 536 -3.92 -27.15 -4.54
N ALA A 537 -3.60 -27.56 -5.76
CA ALA A 537 -4.31 -27.02 -6.94
C ALA A 537 -5.79 -27.44 -6.93
N THR A 538 -6.07 -28.65 -6.46
CA THR A 538 -7.44 -29.16 -6.33
C THR A 538 -8.21 -28.39 -5.24
N GLU A 539 -7.63 -28.22 -4.06
CA GLU A 539 -8.24 -27.46 -2.96
C GLU A 539 -8.48 -25.99 -3.34
N GLU A 540 -7.50 -25.35 -4.01
CA GLU A 540 -7.63 -23.96 -4.44
C GLU A 540 -8.67 -23.79 -5.55
N ARG A 541 -8.81 -24.75 -6.46
CA ARG A 541 -9.86 -24.80 -7.48
C ARG A 541 -11.24 -24.84 -6.84
N GLU A 542 -11.44 -25.73 -5.89
CA GLU A 542 -12.69 -25.85 -5.14
C GLU A 542 -13.00 -24.61 -4.30
N ARG A 543 -11.97 -24.01 -3.70
CA ARG A 543 -12.11 -22.77 -2.94
C ARG A 543 -12.55 -21.60 -3.82
N LEU A 544 -11.93 -21.43 -4.99
CA LEU A 544 -12.27 -20.39 -5.94
C LEU A 544 -13.68 -20.56 -6.51
N ARG A 545 -14.06 -21.78 -6.88
CA ARG A 545 -15.40 -22.09 -7.36
C ARG A 545 -16.47 -21.70 -6.32
N ARG A 546 -16.33 -22.19 -5.09
CA ARG A 546 -17.27 -21.85 -4.00
C ARG A 546 -17.36 -20.35 -3.75
N TRP A 547 -16.23 -19.67 -3.77
CA TRP A 547 -16.23 -18.21 -3.56
C TRP A 547 -16.91 -17.45 -4.70
N VAL A 548 -16.64 -17.78 -5.96
CA VAL A 548 -17.30 -17.18 -7.13
C VAL A 548 -18.81 -17.45 -7.10
N THR A 549 -19.21 -18.68 -6.81
CA THR A 549 -20.63 -19.05 -6.69
C THR A 549 -21.32 -18.26 -5.58
N GLN A 550 -20.71 -18.12 -4.41
CA GLN A 550 -21.27 -17.31 -3.32
C GLN A 550 -21.50 -15.85 -3.74
N VAL A 551 -20.49 -15.19 -4.34
CA VAL A 551 -20.61 -13.81 -4.82
C VAL A 551 -21.70 -13.68 -5.89
N ALA A 552 -21.82 -14.69 -6.74
CA ALA A 552 -22.86 -14.73 -7.78
C ALA A 552 -24.26 -14.86 -7.17
N LEU A 553 -24.47 -15.74 -6.21
CA LEU A 553 -25.76 -15.93 -5.52
C LEU A 553 -26.21 -14.65 -4.80
N GLU A 554 -25.28 -13.97 -4.09
CA GLU A 554 -25.57 -12.69 -3.44
C GLU A 554 -25.97 -11.60 -4.46
N THR A 555 -25.30 -11.58 -5.61
CA THR A 555 -25.61 -10.67 -6.71
C THR A 555 -26.94 -10.97 -7.37
N MET A 556 -27.23 -12.26 -7.63
CA MET A 556 -28.49 -12.69 -8.22
C MET A 556 -29.68 -12.41 -7.30
N ASP A 557 -29.54 -12.55 -5.98
CA ASP A 557 -30.57 -12.16 -5.02
C ASP A 557 -30.91 -10.65 -5.14
N GLY A 558 -29.89 -9.79 -5.24
CA GLY A 558 -30.07 -8.36 -5.49
C GLY A 558 -30.74 -8.06 -6.83
N TRP A 559 -30.31 -8.70 -7.91
CA TRP A 559 -30.91 -8.54 -9.23
C TRP A 559 -32.35 -9.06 -9.29
N TYR A 560 -32.62 -10.19 -8.66
CA TYR A 560 -33.98 -10.78 -8.61
C TYR A 560 -34.93 -9.81 -7.92
N ARG A 561 -34.57 -9.25 -6.76
CA ARG A 561 -35.39 -8.25 -6.02
C ARG A 561 -35.61 -6.96 -6.81
N THR A 562 -34.73 -6.59 -7.72
CA THR A 562 -34.83 -5.37 -8.55
C THR A 562 -35.40 -5.64 -9.94
N GLY A 563 -35.90 -6.88 -10.22
CA GLY A 563 -36.53 -7.25 -11.47
C GLY A 563 -35.57 -7.46 -12.64
N GLN A 564 -34.28 -7.66 -12.39
CA GLN A 564 -33.26 -7.87 -13.43
C GLN A 564 -33.09 -9.37 -13.75
N PHE A 565 -34.18 -10.04 -14.04
CA PHE A 565 -34.28 -11.51 -14.16
C PHE A 565 -33.42 -12.09 -15.30
N GLU A 566 -33.31 -11.40 -16.46
CA GLU A 566 -32.46 -11.88 -17.58
C GLU A 566 -30.97 -11.96 -17.19
N LYS A 567 -30.50 -11.05 -16.31
CA LYS A 567 -29.14 -11.14 -15.80
C LYS A 567 -28.96 -12.36 -14.89
N CYS A 568 -29.96 -12.70 -14.09
CA CYS A 568 -29.93 -13.90 -13.26
C CYS A 568 -29.86 -15.17 -14.13
N VAL A 569 -30.67 -15.25 -15.19
CA VAL A 569 -30.63 -16.38 -16.15
C VAL A 569 -29.24 -16.50 -16.78
N SER A 570 -28.70 -15.41 -17.33
CA SER A 570 -27.40 -15.42 -17.98
C SER A 570 -26.25 -15.82 -17.03
N LEU A 571 -26.32 -15.39 -15.77
CA LEU A 571 -25.31 -15.71 -14.77
C LEU A 571 -25.42 -17.18 -14.33
N ALA A 572 -26.62 -17.69 -14.10
CA ALA A 572 -26.84 -19.09 -13.74
C ALA A 572 -26.40 -20.04 -14.88
N GLU A 573 -26.77 -19.74 -16.13
CA GLU A 573 -26.34 -20.51 -17.32
C GLU A 573 -24.81 -20.54 -17.47
N ARG A 574 -24.12 -19.49 -17.03
CA ARG A 574 -22.66 -19.40 -17.08
C ARG A 574 -21.96 -20.22 -15.99
N LEU A 575 -22.56 -20.32 -14.81
CA LEU A 575 -21.94 -20.97 -13.63
C LEU A 575 -22.28 -22.44 -13.51
N LEU A 576 -23.45 -22.86 -13.95
CA LEU A 576 -23.88 -24.27 -13.87
C LEU A 576 -22.92 -25.28 -14.52
N PRO A 577 -22.19 -24.97 -15.62
CA PRO A 577 -21.16 -25.87 -16.13
C PRO A 577 -19.97 -26.09 -15.17
N LEU A 578 -19.73 -25.16 -14.24
CA LEU A 578 -18.65 -25.24 -13.25
C LEU A 578 -19.07 -26.01 -12.00
N ASP A 579 -20.34 -25.88 -11.61
CA ASP A 579 -20.96 -26.62 -10.52
C ASP A 579 -22.36 -27.08 -10.93
N PRO A 580 -22.44 -28.23 -11.63
CA PRO A 580 -23.71 -28.74 -12.15
C PRO A 580 -24.69 -29.21 -11.07
N LEU A 581 -24.26 -29.30 -9.82
CA LEU A 581 -25.05 -29.77 -8.70
C LEU A 581 -25.40 -28.68 -7.67
N ASP A 582 -25.09 -27.40 -7.96
CA ASP A 582 -25.48 -26.29 -7.09
C ASP A 582 -27.00 -26.03 -7.18
N GLU A 583 -27.71 -26.41 -6.12
CA GLU A 583 -29.17 -26.31 -6.02
C GLU A 583 -29.67 -24.87 -6.16
N ALA A 584 -28.96 -23.91 -5.57
CA ALA A 584 -29.35 -22.49 -5.56
C ALA A 584 -29.25 -21.87 -6.96
N LEU A 585 -28.22 -22.20 -7.73
CA LEU A 585 -28.08 -21.75 -9.12
C LEU A 585 -29.23 -22.27 -10.00
N HIS A 586 -29.63 -23.54 -9.82
CA HIS A 586 -30.76 -24.11 -10.52
C HIS A 586 -32.10 -23.46 -10.10
N GLU A 587 -32.30 -23.17 -8.79
CA GLU A 587 -33.46 -22.43 -8.32
C GLU A 587 -33.58 -21.05 -8.97
N PHE A 588 -32.48 -20.27 -8.96
CA PHE A 588 -32.46 -18.95 -9.61
C PHE A 588 -32.72 -19.03 -11.11
N LEU A 589 -32.11 -20.01 -11.80
CA LEU A 589 -32.33 -20.22 -13.24
C LEU A 589 -33.82 -20.45 -13.53
N ILE A 590 -34.45 -21.34 -12.79
CA ILE A 590 -35.85 -21.70 -13.00
C ILE A 590 -36.77 -20.52 -12.66
N GLN A 591 -36.58 -19.88 -11.51
CA GLN A 591 -37.41 -18.75 -11.07
C GLN A 591 -37.27 -17.55 -11.99
N ALA A 592 -36.05 -17.18 -12.34
CA ALA A 592 -35.81 -16.05 -13.25
C ALA A 592 -36.32 -16.36 -14.67
N THR A 593 -36.22 -17.60 -15.14
CA THR A 593 -36.82 -18.02 -16.43
C THR A 593 -38.34 -17.92 -16.41
N LEU A 594 -38.99 -18.21 -15.26
CA LEU A 594 -40.42 -18.05 -15.11
C LEU A 594 -40.88 -16.62 -15.34
N GLU A 595 -40.13 -15.64 -14.77
CA GLU A 595 -40.43 -14.21 -14.88
C GLU A 595 -40.13 -13.64 -16.28
N THR A 596 -39.12 -14.16 -16.98
CA THR A 596 -38.67 -13.63 -18.27
C THR A 596 -39.27 -14.31 -19.48
N ARG A 597 -39.29 -15.64 -19.48
CA ARG A 597 -39.64 -16.49 -20.64
C ARG A 597 -40.93 -17.30 -20.43
N GLY A 598 -41.52 -17.13 -19.25
CA GLY A 598 -42.79 -17.73 -18.90
C GLY A 598 -42.74 -19.22 -18.51
N ARG A 599 -43.91 -19.76 -18.16
CA ARG A 599 -44.09 -21.07 -17.53
C ARG A 599 -43.49 -22.23 -18.31
N ALA A 600 -43.72 -22.28 -19.62
CA ALA A 600 -43.28 -23.40 -20.44
C ALA A 600 -41.73 -23.49 -20.47
N ALA A 601 -41.05 -22.36 -20.59
CA ALA A 601 -39.58 -22.29 -20.55
C ALA A 601 -39.05 -22.66 -19.16
N ALA A 602 -39.64 -22.14 -18.09
CA ALA A 602 -39.25 -22.47 -16.72
C ALA A 602 -39.41 -23.95 -16.39
N TYR A 603 -40.51 -24.59 -16.85
CA TYR A 603 -40.71 -26.03 -16.68
C TYR A 603 -39.69 -26.84 -17.46
N GLN A 604 -39.29 -26.38 -18.67
CA GLN A 604 -38.23 -27.02 -19.44
C GLN A 604 -36.88 -26.89 -18.72
N SER A 605 -36.57 -25.72 -18.16
CA SER A 605 -35.37 -25.52 -17.31
C SER A 605 -35.36 -26.47 -16.12
N TYR A 606 -36.51 -26.63 -15.44
CA TYR A 606 -36.66 -27.60 -14.35
C TYR A 606 -36.37 -29.03 -14.81
N LEU A 607 -36.92 -29.46 -15.96
CA LEU A 607 -36.70 -30.83 -16.45
C LEU A 607 -35.22 -31.08 -16.73
N THR A 608 -34.54 -30.12 -17.35
CA THR A 608 -33.08 -30.17 -17.62
C THR A 608 -32.30 -30.26 -16.31
N SER A 609 -32.63 -29.42 -15.32
CA SER A 609 -32.03 -29.46 -13.98
C SER A 609 -32.24 -30.81 -13.30
N ALA A 610 -33.48 -31.31 -13.29
CA ALA A 610 -33.83 -32.60 -12.69
C ALA A 610 -33.10 -33.78 -13.38
N GLU A 611 -32.89 -33.71 -14.67
CA GLU A 611 -32.14 -34.73 -15.41
C GLU A 611 -30.64 -34.70 -15.04
N THR A 612 -30.04 -33.52 -14.87
CA THR A 612 -28.67 -33.37 -14.40
C THR A 612 -28.48 -34.01 -13.03
N PHE A 613 -29.34 -33.71 -12.06
CA PHE A 613 -29.26 -34.32 -10.72
C PHE A 613 -29.47 -35.83 -10.75
N ARG A 614 -30.41 -36.35 -11.54
CA ARG A 614 -30.63 -37.81 -11.66
C ARG A 614 -29.42 -38.52 -12.24
N ARG A 615 -28.77 -37.90 -13.22
CA ARG A 615 -27.60 -38.48 -13.90
C ARG A 615 -26.38 -38.52 -12.97
N GLU A 616 -26.16 -37.48 -12.15
CA GLU A 616 -24.92 -37.32 -11.36
C GLU A 616 -25.07 -37.93 -9.95
N VAL A 617 -26.25 -37.81 -9.31
CA VAL A 617 -26.45 -38.23 -7.89
C VAL A 617 -27.70 -39.12 -7.67
N ASP A 618 -28.36 -39.52 -8.75
CA ASP A 618 -29.56 -40.38 -8.76
C ASP A 618 -30.78 -39.85 -7.96
N GLU A 619 -30.69 -38.58 -7.50
CA GLU A 619 -31.78 -37.95 -6.73
C GLU A 619 -31.92 -36.45 -7.12
N VAL A 620 -33.18 -35.98 -7.22
CA VAL A 620 -33.50 -34.57 -7.42
C VAL A 620 -33.74 -33.91 -6.06
N PRO A 621 -33.15 -32.76 -5.74
CA PRO A 621 -33.37 -32.03 -4.51
C PRO A 621 -34.83 -31.71 -4.24
N THR A 622 -35.24 -31.77 -2.97
CA THR A 622 -36.65 -31.60 -2.55
C THR A 622 -37.20 -30.23 -2.94
N ARG A 623 -36.37 -29.17 -2.83
CA ARG A 623 -36.76 -27.81 -3.23
C ARG A 623 -37.03 -27.69 -4.72
N LEU A 624 -36.16 -28.26 -5.54
CA LEU A 624 -36.37 -28.28 -7.00
C LEU A 624 -37.62 -29.07 -7.39
N LYS A 625 -37.88 -30.19 -6.74
CA LYS A 625 -39.14 -30.95 -6.95
C LYS A 625 -40.37 -30.10 -6.64
N ALA A 626 -40.37 -29.41 -5.49
CA ALA A 626 -41.45 -28.52 -5.08
C ALA A 626 -41.66 -27.39 -6.10
N LEU A 627 -40.59 -26.74 -6.53
CA LEU A 627 -40.62 -25.67 -7.53
C LEU A 627 -41.18 -26.16 -8.88
N GLY A 628 -40.77 -27.35 -9.34
CA GLY A 628 -41.30 -27.97 -10.55
C GLY A 628 -42.80 -28.30 -10.45
N GLU A 629 -43.27 -28.76 -9.29
CA GLU A 629 -44.71 -29.01 -9.04
C GLU A 629 -45.51 -27.71 -9.03
N ASP A 630 -45.01 -26.66 -8.41
CA ASP A 630 -45.67 -25.34 -8.35
C ASP A 630 -45.80 -24.73 -9.74
N ILE A 631 -44.75 -24.78 -10.54
CA ILE A 631 -44.79 -24.35 -11.94
C ILE A 631 -45.82 -25.17 -12.72
N ARG A 632 -45.95 -26.47 -12.48
CA ARG A 632 -46.91 -27.33 -13.15
C ARG A 632 -48.38 -27.04 -12.76
N LYS A 633 -48.62 -26.66 -11.49
CA LYS A 633 -49.96 -26.40 -10.94
C LYS A 633 -50.48 -24.99 -11.20
N CYS A 634 -49.63 -24.03 -11.53
CA CYS A 634 -50.01 -22.64 -11.74
C CYS A 634 -51.00 -22.53 -12.92
N PRO A 635 -52.16 -21.89 -12.79
CA PRO A 635 -53.13 -21.79 -13.89
C PRO A 635 -52.55 -21.01 -15.06
N LEU A 636 -52.93 -21.34 -16.28
CA LEU A 636 -52.60 -20.63 -17.51
C LEU A 636 -53.31 -19.25 -17.45
N ASN A 637 -52.55 -18.18 -17.21
CA ASN A 637 -53.03 -16.84 -17.52
C ASN A 637 -52.63 -16.48 -18.94
#